data_f020e7e20a419cf4afc40bc7d7e60e2a
#
_entry.id   f020e7e20a419cf4afc40bc7d7e60e2a
#
_cell.length_a   1.000
_cell.length_b   1.000
_cell.length_c   1.000
_cell.angle_alpha   90.00
_cell.angle_beta   90.00
_cell.angle_gamma   90.00
#
_symmetry.space_group_name_H-M   'P 1'
#
loop_
_entity.id
_entity.type
_entity.pdbx_description
1 polymer ?
#
loop_
_entity_poly.entity_id
_entity_poly.type
_entity_poly.pdbx_seq_one_letter_code
_entity_poly.pdbx_strand_id
1 'polypeptide(L)'
;MRYEDETTLLTIAEATARANTGWAAQVEGTVTRNEVAFRPRRQLVVHIADDSGELVLRFLNFYGSQVKQMAEGVRLRVRGEVRGGFFGAEMVHPTVRAVAADEPLPDRLTPVYPSTAGVAQAYLRKAILNALTRTPLPETLPNHLITGPLAPLKLMAPVEAVRLLHQPTPDVDEHSLVERTHPAWLRIKFDELLSQQLSLKRAQAARRMRNAPILRASGKDGLLARFMNALPFKLTGAQARVWEEIRADLAHPYPMQRLLQGDVGSGKTVIAALAACQAIDAGWQAALMAPTELLAEQHYRKLSAWLEPLGVDIVWLAGSLKRKQKDEAAARVAAGTAQLVIGTHALIQDAVTFARLGLAVVDEQHRFGVAQRLALRGKASNGDAPVAANAQVPHQLMMSATPIPRTLAMTYYADLDVSAIDELPPGRTPVVTRLVNDARRDEVIERIYAAAREGRQVYWVCPLIEESEALQLQTAVETFETLSQSLEGLRVGLVHGRLPSAEKAAVMSAFAGGELHVLVATTVIEVGVDVPNASLMVIEHAERFGLAQLHQLRGRVGRGTAESVCVLLYQAPLSPTAKQRLQTMRETTDGFEIARRDLEIRGPGEFLGARQSGEAMLRFADLNHDAWLVEFAQNAADDMLARFPEAVESHLKRWLGEREHYLRV
;
A
#
# COMPACT_ATOMS: atom_id res chain seq x y z
N MET A 1 -4.65 -22.38 -3.56
CA MET A 1 -4.77 -23.74 -4.08
C MET A 1 -4.43 -24.66 -2.91
N ARG A 2 -5.20 -25.68 -2.63
CA ARG A 2 -4.91 -26.72 -1.64
C ARG A 2 -4.86 -28.06 -2.36
N TYR A 3 -4.35 -29.09 -1.69
CA TYR A 3 -4.20 -30.43 -2.28
C TYR A 3 -4.97 -31.44 -1.45
N GLU A 4 -5.39 -32.50 -2.09
CA GLU A 4 -6.04 -33.64 -1.47
C GLU A 4 -5.27 -34.90 -1.85
N ASP A 5 -4.84 -35.65 -0.83
CA ASP A 5 -4.21 -36.95 -1.06
C ASP A 5 -5.30 -37.97 -1.33
N GLU A 6 -5.39 -38.40 -2.60
CA GLU A 6 -6.23 -39.48 -3.07
C GLU A 6 -5.37 -40.69 -3.54
N THR A 7 -4.06 -40.64 -3.29
CA THR A 7 -3.10 -41.66 -3.73
C THR A 7 -3.01 -42.84 -2.76
N THR A 8 -3.46 -42.62 -1.51
CA THR A 8 -3.41 -43.62 -0.45
C THR A 8 -4.81 -44.12 -0.12
N LEU A 9 -4.93 -45.45 0.04
CA LEU A 9 -6.14 -46.10 0.48
C LEU A 9 -5.89 -46.75 1.84
N LEU A 10 -6.73 -46.42 2.81
CA LEU A 10 -6.72 -47.04 4.14
C LEU A 10 -7.79 -48.12 4.21
N THR A 11 -7.56 -49.12 5.05
CA THR A 11 -8.64 -50.01 5.48
C THR A 11 -9.63 -49.25 6.38
N ILE A 12 -10.87 -49.70 6.45
CA ILE A 12 -11.90 -49.10 7.32
C ILE A 12 -11.44 -49.09 8.80
N ALA A 13 -10.75 -50.14 9.25
CA ALA A 13 -10.20 -50.21 10.59
C ALA A 13 -9.13 -49.14 10.84
N GLU A 14 -8.18 -48.93 9.91
CA GLU A 14 -7.15 -47.90 10.01
C GLU A 14 -7.74 -46.48 10.01
N ALA A 15 -8.74 -46.26 9.14
CA ALA A 15 -9.44 -44.97 9.10
C ALA A 15 -10.24 -44.70 10.38
N THR A 16 -10.87 -45.73 10.95
CA THR A 16 -11.60 -45.65 12.22
C THR A 16 -10.67 -45.39 13.41
N ALA A 17 -9.46 -45.97 13.41
CA ALA A 17 -8.46 -45.71 14.46
C ALA A 17 -7.99 -44.23 14.47
N ARG A 18 -8.16 -43.50 13.37
CA ARG A 18 -7.86 -42.09 13.21
C ARG A 18 -9.09 -41.19 13.38
N ALA A 19 -10.20 -41.69 13.89
CA ALA A 19 -11.42 -40.90 14.09
C ALA A 19 -11.18 -39.66 14.96
N ASN A 20 -11.89 -38.59 14.66
CA ASN A 20 -11.84 -37.28 15.39
C ASN A 20 -10.47 -36.57 15.35
N THR A 21 -9.58 -36.92 14.44
CA THR A 21 -8.30 -36.19 14.26
C THR A 21 -8.43 -34.98 13.35
N GLY A 22 -9.59 -34.78 12.71
CA GLY A 22 -9.80 -33.75 11.69
C GLY A 22 -9.17 -34.10 10.33
N TRP A 23 -8.52 -35.26 10.20
CA TRP A 23 -7.89 -35.71 8.97
C TRP A 23 -8.86 -36.47 8.06
N ALA A 24 -8.87 -36.19 6.77
CA ALA A 24 -9.73 -36.85 5.79
C ALA A 24 -9.09 -38.19 5.36
N ALA A 25 -9.76 -39.30 5.61
CA ALA A 25 -9.35 -40.62 5.19
C ALA A 25 -10.02 -41.00 3.86
N GLN A 26 -9.32 -41.77 3.02
CA GLN A 26 -9.89 -42.44 1.83
C GLN A 26 -9.96 -43.93 2.07
N VAL A 27 -11.15 -44.49 1.90
CA VAL A 27 -11.42 -45.92 2.09
C VAL A 27 -12.23 -46.49 0.92
N GLU A 28 -12.12 -47.77 0.70
CA GLU A 28 -13.03 -48.52 -0.18
C GLU A 28 -13.82 -49.54 0.60
N GLY A 29 -15.09 -49.66 0.23
CA GLY A 29 -15.96 -50.67 0.82
C GLY A 29 -17.15 -51.01 -0.08
N THR A 30 -17.71 -52.18 0.11
CA THR A 30 -18.95 -52.58 -0.58
C THR A 30 -20.15 -52.15 0.25
N VAL A 31 -21.16 -51.59 -0.40
CA VAL A 31 -22.41 -51.20 0.26
C VAL A 31 -23.14 -52.41 0.78
N THR A 32 -23.29 -52.53 2.08
CA THR A 32 -24.01 -53.61 2.77
C THR A 32 -25.46 -53.23 3.04
N ARG A 33 -25.75 -51.92 3.23
CA ARG A 33 -27.09 -51.43 3.48
C ARG A 33 -27.23 -50.00 3.00
N ASN A 34 -28.39 -49.66 2.43
CA ASN A 34 -28.74 -48.32 1.98
C ASN A 34 -30.17 -48.01 2.41
N GLU A 35 -30.36 -47.03 3.30
CA GLU A 35 -31.66 -46.66 3.79
C GLU A 35 -31.86 -45.16 3.90
N VAL A 36 -33.12 -44.72 3.66
CA VAL A 36 -33.53 -43.33 3.91
C VAL A 36 -34.21 -43.25 5.27
N ALA A 37 -33.50 -42.74 6.25
CA ALA A 37 -34.02 -42.49 7.60
C ALA A 37 -34.75 -41.14 7.69
N PHE A 38 -35.85 -41.10 8.47
CA PHE A 38 -36.66 -39.89 8.65
C PHE A 38 -36.51 -39.27 10.04
N ARG A 39 -35.80 -39.90 10.96
CA ARG A 39 -35.57 -39.38 12.32
C ARG A 39 -34.07 -39.25 12.59
N PRO A 40 -33.59 -38.16 13.21
CA PRO A 40 -34.33 -36.97 13.65
C PRO A 40 -34.79 -36.06 12.49
N ARG A 41 -34.23 -36.23 11.29
CA ARG A 41 -34.58 -35.56 10.03
C ARG A 41 -34.34 -36.51 8.87
N ARG A 42 -34.91 -36.19 7.70
CA ARG A 42 -34.68 -36.97 6.47
C ARG A 42 -33.18 -36.97 6.13
N GLN A 43 -32.60 -38.15 6.05
CA GLN A 43 -31.18 -38.38 5.74
C GLN A 43 -31.01 -39.70 5.00
N LEU A 44 -29.97 -39.77 4.18
CA LEU A 44 -29.53 -41.04 3.57
C LEU A 44 -28.41 -41.60 4.42
N VAL A 45 -28.56 -42.86 4.83
CA VAL A 45 -27.56 -43.60 5.63
C VAL A 45 -27.13 -44.81 4.77
N VAL A 46 -25.84 -44.89 4.51
CA VAL A 46 -25.24 -45.95 3.72
C VAL A 46 -24.17 -46.65 4.54
N HIS A 47 -24.25 -47.94 4.68
CA HIS A 47 -23.24 -48.78 5.34
C HIS A 47 -22.33 -49.36 4.29
N ILE A 48 -21.04 -49.21 4.46
CA ILE A 48 -20.02 -49.82 3.62
C ILE A 48 -19.11 -50.70 4.48
N ALA A 49 -18.69 -51.82 3.96
CA ALA A 49 -17.78 -52.73 4.64
C ALA A 49 -16.64 -53.16 3.73
N ASP A 50 -15.48 -53.39 4.34
CA ASP A 50 -14.34 -54.11 3.78
C ASP A 50 -14.01 -55.30 4.70
N ASP A 51 -12.91 -56.01 4.44
CA ASP A 51 -12.47 -57.16 5.25
C ASP A 51 -12.06 -56.77 6.68
N SER A 52 -11.88 -55.46 6.97
CA SER A 52 -11.38 -54.94 8.23
C SER A 52 -12.47 -54.37 9.14
N GLY A 53 -13.61 -53.95 8.60
CA GLY A 53 -14.66 -53.34 9.39
C GLY A 53 -15.81 -52.74 8.60
N GLU A 54 -16.67 -52.01 9.30
CA GLU A 54 -17.84 -51.30 8.73
C GLU A 54 -17.75 -49.79 9.03
N LEU A 55 -18.19 -48.97 8.07
CA LEU A 55 -18.23 -47.52 8.17
C LEU A 55 -19.59 -46.97 7.71
N VAL A 56 -20.15 -46.03 8.44
CA VAL A 56 -21.42 -45.38 8.12
C VAL A 56 -21.21 -44.08 7.38
N LEU A 57 -21.85 -43.93 6.24
CA LEU A 57 -21.87 -42.69 5.46
C LEU A 57 -23.22 -42.01 5.65
N ARG A 58 -23.21 -40.74 6.03
CA ARG A 58 -24.41 -39.97 6.35
C ARG A 58 -24.55 -38.73 5.49
N PHE A 59 -25.68 -38.63 4.75
CA PHE A 59 -26.00 -37.49 3.90
C PHE A 59 -27.28 -36.83 4.38
N LEU A 60 -27.14 -35.60 4.88
CA LEU A 60 -28.25 -34.80 5.42
C LEU A 60 -29.03 -34.12 4.29
N ASN A 61 -28.37 -33.86 3.16
CA ASN A 61 -28.96 -33.41 1.89
C ASN A 61 -28.52 -34.36 0.79
N PHE A 62 -29.47 -34.94 0.06
CA PHE A 62 -29.21 -35.91 -0.99
C PHE A 62 -30.29 -35.89 -2.08
N TYR A 63 -29.92 -36.32 -3.27
CA TYR A 63 -30.79 -36.51 -4.42
C TYR A 63 -31.13 -37.97 -4.66
N GLY A 64 -32.25 -38.24 -5.31
CA GLY A 64 -32.66 -39.62 -5.63
C GLY A 64 -31.66 -40.39 -6.51
N SER A 65 -30.87 -39.69 -7.30
CA SER A 65 -29.78 -40.29 -8.08
C SER A 65 -28.66 -40.85 -7.20
N GLN A 66 -28.35 -40.20 -6.07
CA GLN A 66 -27.33 -40.70 -5.13
C GLN A 66 -27.76 -41.99 -4.43
N VAL A 67 -29.05 -42.11 -4.12
CA VAL A 67 -29.58 -43.37 -3.55
C VAL A 67 -29.36 -44.54 -4.52
N LYS A 68 -29.57 -44.31 -5.82
CA LYS A 68 -29.33 -45.34 -6.85
C LYS A 68 -27.86 -45.65 -7.06
N GLN A 69 -26.99 -44.66 -7.01
CA GLN A 69 -25.55 -44.82 -7.14
C GLN A 69 -24.92 -45.62 -5.99
N MET A 70 -25.49 -45.55 -4.81
CA MET A 70 -25.03 -46.23 -3.60
C MET A 70 -25.91 -47.42 -3.25
N ALA A 71 -26.38 -48.16 -4.28
CA ALA A 71 -27.17 -49.38 -4.10
C ALA A 71 -26.36 -50.49 -3.41
N GLU A 72 -27.04 -51.40 -2.73
CA GLU A 72 -26.41 -52.58 -2.09
C GLU A 72 -25.60 -53.38 -3.10
N GLY A 73 -24.43 -53.82 -2.70
CA GLY A 73 -23.47 -54.56 -3.55
C GLY A 73 -22.55 -53.68 -4.40
N VAL A 74 -22.78 -52.37 -4.47
CA VAL A 74 -21.88 -51.46 -5.19
C VAL A 74 -20.62 -51.19 -4.38
N ARG A 75 -19.44 -51.27 -4.99
CA ARG A 75 -18.17 -50.90 -4.39
C ARG A 75 -17.99 -49.39 -4.52
N LEU A 76 -17.75 -48.73 -3.39
CA LEU A 76 -17.58 -47.27 -3.29
C LEU A 76 -16.18 -46.95 -2.79
N ARG A 77 -15.53 -45.95 -3.43
CA ARG A 77 -14.39 -45.25 -2.88
C ARG A 77 -14.92 -43.96 -2.24
N VAL A 78 -14.60 -43.78 -0.96
CA VAL A 78 -15.19 -42.77 -0.12
C VAL A 78 -14.07 -41.96 0.54
N ARG A 79 -14.17 -40.63 0.52
CA ARG A 79 -13.21 -39.75 1.18
C ARG A 79 -13.92 -38.75 2.07
N GLY A 80 -13.49 -38.64 3.31
CA GLY A 80 -14.07 -37.75 4.29
C GLY A 80 -13.41 -37.86 5.68
N GLU A 81 -13.76 -36.97 6.58
CA GLU A 81 -13.35 -37.05 7.97
C GLU A 81 -14.13 -38.16 8.70
N VAL A 82 -13.40 -39.05 9.34
CA VAL A 82 -14.02 -40.11 10.17
C VAL A 82 -14.28 -39.54 11.56
N ARG A 83 -15.51 -39.69 12.01
CA ARG A 83 -15.95 -39.25 13.34
C ARG A 83 -16.50 -40.42 14.13
N GLY A 84 -16.34 -40.40 15.44
CA GLY A 84 -17.04 -41.32 16.33
C GLY A 84 -18.52 -40.93 16.40
N GLY A 85 -19.41 -41.78 15.88
CA GLY A 85 -20.85 -41.63 15.94
C GLY A 85 -21.48 -42.53 16.99
N PHE A 86 -22.78 -42.38 17.24
CA PHE A 86 -23.53 -43.17 18.22
C PHE A 86 -23.57 -44.67 17.87
N PHE A 87 -23.47 -45.00 16.58
CA PHE A 87 -23.51 -46.37 16.04
C PHE A 87 -22.16 -46.84 15.52
N GLY A 88 -21.05 -46.24 15.90
CA GLY A 88 -19.71 -46.58 15.41
C GLY A 88 -19.06 -45.42 14.64
N ALA A 89 -18.09 -45.74 13.78
CA ALA A 89 -17.43 -44.74 12.95
C ALA A 89 -18.35 -44.28 11.81
N GLU A 90 -18.39 -42.93 11.61
CA GLU A 90 -19.20 -42.34 10.53
C GLU A 90 -18.46 -41.24 9.79
N MET A 91 -18.81 -41.08 8.51
CA MET A 91 -18.45 -39.93 7.69
C MET A 91 -19.71 -39.14 7.33
N VAL A 92 -19.69 -37.82 7.54
CA VAL A 92 -20.82 -36.93 7.20
C VAL A 92 -20.50 -36.16 5.91
N HIS A 93 -21.39 -36.32 4.92
CA HIS A 93 -21.20 -35.73 3.58
C HIS A 93 -19.85 -36.06 2.92
N PRO A 94 -19.39 -37.31 2.94
CA PRO A 94 -18.16 -37.66 2.26
C PRO A 94 -18.27 -37.47 0.74
N THR A 95 -17.13 -37.32 0.07
CA THR A 95 -17.06 -37.51 -1.39
C THR A 95 -17.17 -38.98 -1.68
N VAL A 96 -18.05 -39.37 -2.62
CA VAL A 96 -18.33 -40.79 -2.95
C VAL A 96 -18.24 -41.00 -4.45
N ARG A 97 -17.57 -42.06 -4.83
CA ARG A 97 -17.47 -42.52 -6.23
C ARG A 97 -17.62 -44.02 -6.29
N ALA A 98 -18.47 -44.51 -7.19
CA ALA A 98 -18.52 -45.95 -7.52
C ALA A 98 -17.27 -46.33 -8.32
N VAL A 99 -16.65 -47.44 -7.94
CA VAL A 99 -15.38 -47.91 -8.53
C VAL A 99 -15.47 -49.41 -8.88
N ALA A 100 -14.72 -49.82 -9.90
CA ALA A 100 -14.50 -51.23 -10.20
C ALA A 100 -13.52 -51.85 -9.16
N ALA A 101 -13.52 -53.19 -9.06
CA ALA A 101 -12.72 -53.88 -8.04
C ALA A 101 -11.21 -53.60 -8.11
N ASP A 102 -10.66 -53.33 -9.29
CA ASP A 102 -9.23 -53.08 -9.51
C ASP A 102 -8.96 -51.67 -10.10
N GLU A 103 -9.84 -50.72 -9.85
CA GLU A 103 -9.65 -49.36 -10.36
C GLU A 103 -8.45 -48.68 -9.68
N PRO A 104 -7.40 -48.31 -10.45
CA PRO A 104 -6.18 -47.77 -9.86
C PRO A 104 -6.42 -46.44 -9.09
N LEU A 105 -5.63 -46.23 -8.06
CA LEU A 105 -5.57 -44.96 -7.37
C LEU A 105 -4.88 -43.90 -8.25
N PRO A 106 -5.20 -42.63 -8.06
CA PRO A 106 -4.40 -41.54 -8.63
C PRO A 106 -2.93 -41.69 -8.21
N ASP A 107 -2.01 -41.43 -9.14
CA ASP A 107 -0.56 -41.42 -8.89
C ASP A 107 -0.04 -40.05 -8.42
N ARG A 108 -0.94 -39.07 -8.29
CA ARG A 108 -0.62 -37.67 -7.94
C ARG A 108 -1.65 -37.09 -7.01
N LEU A 109 -1.20 -36.10 -6.20
CA LEU A 109 -2.10 -35.35 -5.35
C LEU A 109 -3.12 -34.58 -6.19
N THR A 110 -4.35 -34.50 -5.70
CA THR A 110 -5.46 -33.86 -6.41
C THR A 110 -5.54 -32.38 -6.02
N PRO A 111 -5.30 -31.43 -6.96
CA PRO A 111 -5.42 -30.00 -6.66
C PRO A 111 -6.89 -29.58 -6.53
N VAL A 112 -7.15 -28.72 -5.54
CA VAL A 112 -8.45 -28.07 -5.32
C VAL A 112 -8.31 -26.59 -5.62
N TYR A 113 -8.98 -26.13 -6.66
CA TYR A 113 -8.93 -24.74 -7.12
C TYR A 113 -9.98 -23.87 -6.44
N PRO A 114 -9.68 -22.58 -6.17
CA PRO A 114 -10.72 -21.61 -5.83
C PRO A 114 -11.77 -21.58 -6.95
N SER A 115 -13.01 -21.77 -6.59
CA SER A 115 -14.13 -21.77 -7.57
C SER A 115 -15.29 -20.92 -7.06
N THR A 116 -16.04 -20.36 -8.00
CA THR A 116 -17.33 -19.70 -7.74
C THR A 116 -18.47 -20.72 -7.84
N ALA A 117 -19.62 -20.38 -7.28
CA ALA A 117 -20.80 -21.25 -7.35
C ALA A 117 -21.13 -21.64 -8.81
N GLY A 118 -21.37 -22.92 -9.04
CA GLY A 118 -21.72 -23.48 -10.36
C GLY A 118 -20.56 -24.01 -11.20
N VAL A 119 -19.30 -23.85 -10.77
CA VAL A 119 -18.14 -24.41 -11.50
C VAL A 119 -17.60 -25.65 -10.77
N ALA A 120 -17.72 -26.82 -11.40
CA ALA A 120 -17.28 -28.07 -10.82
C ALA A 120 -15.74 -28.22 -10.85
N GLN A 121 -15.14 -28.71 -9.77
CA GLN A 121 -13.69 -28.96 -9.65
C GLN A 121 -13.15 -29.87 -10.75
N ALA A 122 -13.90 -30.91 -11.11
CA ALA A 122 -13.52 -31.86 -12.19
C ALA A 122 -13.38 -31.15 -13.55
N TYR A 123 -14.25 -30.17 -13.83
CA TYR A 123 -14.16 -29.36 -15.05
C TYR A 123 -12.90 -28.49 -15.06
N LEU A 124 -12.63 -27.79 -13.94
CA LEU A 124 -11.43 -26.97 -13.81
C LEU A 124 -10.15 -27.78 -13.96
N ARG A 125 -10.06 -28.93 -13.28
CA ARG A 125 -8.91 -29.87 -13.41
C ARG A 125 -8.70 -30.29 -14.87
N LYS A 126 -9.75 -30.74 -15.53
CA LYS A 126 -9.68 -31.18 -16.95
C LYS A 126 -9.26 -30.04 -17.88
N ALA A 127 -9.80 -28.84 -17.69
CA ALA A 127 -9.46 -27.66 -18.48
C ALA A 127 -7.99 -27.25 -18.30
N ILE A 128 -7.51 -27.23 -17.07
CA ILE A 128 -6.11 -26.86 -16.73
C ILE A 128 -5.14 -27.91 -17.28
N LEU A 129 -5.40 -29.19 -17.10
CA LEU A 129 -4.55 -30.25 -17.62
C LEU A 129 -4.48 -30.21 -19.17
N ASN A 130 -5.61 -29.99 -19.83
CA ASN A 130 -5.62 -29.79 -21.27
C ASN A 130 -4.83 -28.55 -21.71
N ALA A 131 -4.89 -27.47 -20.95
CA ALA A 131 -4.10 -26.28 -21.23
C ALA A 131 -2.59 -26.56 -21.09
N LEU A 132 -2.18 -27.23 -20.02
CA LEU A 132 -0.78 -27.61 -19.77
C LEU A 132 -0.18 -28.55 -20.83
N THR A 133 -1.02 -29.37 -21.49
CA THR A 133 -0.55 -30.23 -22.59
C THR A 133 -0.45 -29.52 -23.92
N ARG A 134 -1.25 -28.48 -24.13
CA ARG A 134 -1.33 -27.74 -25.40
C ARG A 134 -0.48 -26.48 -25.46
N THR A 135 -0.18 -25.89 -24.29
CA THR A 135 0.53 -24.61 -24.22
C THR A 135 2.01 -24.84 -23.93
N PRO A 136 2.91 -24.55 -24.85
CA PRO A 136 4.33 -24.60 -24.58
C PRO A 136 4.70 -23.50 -23.57
N LEU A 137 5.51 -23.85 -22.58
CA LEU A 137 6.10 -22.93 -21.61
C LEU A 137 7.63 -22.97 -21.77
N PRO A 138 8.18 -22.42 -22.87
CA PRO A 138 9.63 -22.42 -23.09
C PRO A 138 10.34 -21.58 -22.03
N GLU A 139 11.63 -21.85 -21.82
CA GLU A 139 12.46 -20.98 -21.00
C GLU A 139 12.56 -19.59 -21.62
N THR A 140 12.41 -18.55 -20.80
CA THR A 140 12.54 -17.15 -21.21
C THR A 140 13.77 -16.49 -20.58
N LEU A 141 14.37 -17.14 -19.58
CA LEU A 141 15.62 -16.66 -19.00
C LEU A 141 16.81 -17.10 -19.87
N PRO A 142 17.73 -16.20 -20.18
CA PRO A 142 18.98 -16.57 -20.84
C PRO A 142 19.79 -17.57 -20.00
N ASN A 143 20.35 -18.59 -20.66
CA ASN A 143 21.05 -19.68 -19.98
C ASN A 143 22.22 -19.20 -19.09
N HIS A 144 22.96 -18.17 -19.52
CA HIS A 144 24.07 -17.62 -18.72
C HIS A 144 23.62 -17.01 -17.40
N LEU A 145 22.37 -16.51 -17.30
CA LEU A 145 21.80 -16.03 -16.03
C LEU A 145 21.49 -17.21 -15.12
N ILE A 146 20.89 -18.27 -15.65
CA ILE A 146 20.52 -19.49 -14.90
C ILE A 146 21.76 -20.16 -14.33
N THR A 147 22.82 -20.29 -15.13
CA THR A 147 24.06 -20.97 -14.74
C THR A 147 25.05 -20.05 -14.00
N GLY A 148 24.84 -18.73 -14.02
CA GLY A 148 25.66 -17.72 -13.40
C GLY A 148 24.96 -17.03 -12.20
N PRO A 149 24.52 -15.77 -12.35
CA PRO A 149 24.00 -14.99 -11.21
C PRO A 149 22.79 -15.60 -10.50
N LEU A 150 21.95 -16.36 -11.21
CA LEU A 150 20.77 -17.03 -10.65
C LEU A 150 21.01 -18.46 -10.18
N ALA A 151 22.22 -19.01 -10.39
CA ALA A 151 22.55 -20.37 -9.98
C ALA A 151 22.28 -20.68 -8.49
N PRO A 152 22.51 -19.75 -7.54
CA PRO A 152 22.16 -19.96 -6.14
C PRO A 152 20.67 -20.24 -5.88
N LEU A 153 19.78 -19.74 -6.74
CA LEU A 153 18.33 -19.92 -6.62
C LEU A 153 17.87 -21.33 -7.03
N LYS A 154 18.67 -22.08 -7.77
CA LYS A 154 18.33 -23.43 -8.30
C LYS A 154 16.95 -23.45 -8.95
N LEU A 155 16.67 -22.47 -9.81
CA LEU A 155 15.37 -22.30 -10.43
C LEU A 155 14.99 -23.52 -11.28
N MET A 156 13.80 -24.04 -11.07
CA MET A 156 13.22 -25.10 -11.90
C MET A 156 12.89 -24.55 -13.30
N ALA A 157 12.83 -25.43 -14.31
CA ALA A 157 12.27 -25.04 -15.60
C ALA A 157 10.79 -24.61 -15.47
N PRO A 158 10.31 -23.58 -16.24
CA PRO A 158 8.94 -23.07 -16.07
C PRO A 158 7.87 -24.16 -16.23
N VAL A 159 8.03 -25.02 -17.23
CA VAL A 159 7.07 -26.11 -17.50
C VAL A 159 7.02 -27.13 -16.35
N GLU A 160 8.16 -27.45 -15.77
CA GLU A 160 8.27 -28.38 -14.64
C GLU A 160 7.65 -27.78 -13.38
N ALA A 161 7.95 -26.51 -13.07
CA ALA A 161 7.39 -25.82 -11.93
C ALA A 161 5.86 -25.75 -12.01
N VAL A 162 5.30 -25.36 -13.16
CA VAL A 162 3.85 -25.26 -13.33
C VAL A 162 3.20 -26.65 -13.29
N ARG A 163 3.78 -27.66 -13.94
CA ARG A 163 3.27 -29.03 -13.88
C ARG A 163 3.27 -29.57 -12.46
N LEU A 164 4.36 -29.41 -11.72
CA LEU A 164 4.44 -29.87 -10.33
C LEU A 164 3.36 -29.22 -9.47
N LEU A 165 3.12 -27.92 -9.60
CA LEU A 165 2.08 -27.24 -8.83
C LEU A 165 0.67 -27.73 -9.16
N HIS A 166 0.41 -28.23 -10.36
CA HIS A 166 -0.90 -28.74 -10.75
C HIS A 166 -1.04 -30.26 -10.65
N GLN A 167 0.06 -31.00 -10.58
CA GLN A 167 0.12 -32.45 -10.48
C GLN A 167 1.29 -32.88 -9.61
N PRO A 168 1.32 -32.49 -8.30
CA PRO A 168 2.42 -32.88 -7.43
C PRO A 168 2.39 -34.39 -7.18
N THR A 169 3.58 -34.99 -7.11
CA THR A 169 3.73 -36.40 -6.73
C THR A 169 3.58 -36.56 -5.21
N PRO A 170 3.21 -37.74 -4.69
CA PRO A 170 2.96 -37.94 -3.25
C PRO A 170 4.19 -37.72 -2.34
N ASP A 171 5.39 -37.80 -2.92
CA ASP A 171 6.66 -37.55 -2.21
C ASP A 171 6.96 -36.05 -1.95
N VAL A 172 6.20 -35.15 -2.60
CA VAL A 172 6.34 -33.70 -2.41
C VAL A 172 5.66 -33.30 -1.10
N ASP A 173 6.38 -32.57 -0.27
CA ASP A 173 5.83 -32.01 0.96
C ASP A 173 4.65 -31.06 0.68
N GLU A 174 3.43 -31.49 1.05
CA GLU A 174 2.21 -30.71 0.87
C GLU A 174 2.28 -29.37 1.58
N HIS A 175 2.89 -29.31 2.77
CA HIS A 175 3.01 -28.07 3.53
C HIS A 175 3.80 -27.02 2.75
N SER A 176 4.90 -27.40 2.11
CA SER A 176 5.70 -26.48 1.29
C SER A 176 4.95 -25.96 0.06
N LEU A 177 4.01 -26.73 -0.49
CA LEU A 177 3.14 -26.30 -1.58
C LEU A 177 2.08 -25.30 -1.10
N VAL A 178 1.47 -25.54 0.06
CA VAL A 178 0.43 -24.69 0.64
C VAL A 178 1.03 -23.36 1.11
N GLU A 179 2.15 -23.40 1.83
CA GLU A 179 2.89 -22.24 2.32
C GLU A 179 3.70 -21.51 1.22
N ARG A 180 3.69 -22.03 0.00
CA ARG A 180 4.39 -21.47 -1.17
C ARG A 180 5.91 -21.35 -0.97
N THR A 181 6.53 -22.30 -0.26
CA THR A 181 7.99 -22.35 -0.02
C THR A 181 8.70 -23.34 -0.93
N HIS A 182 7.97 -24.20 -1.64
CA HIS A 182 8.53 -25.17 -2.58
C HIS A 182 9.28 -24.49 -3.75
N PRO A 183 10.38 -25.08 -4.29
CA PRO A 183 11.14 -24.53 -5.43
C PRO A 183 10.30 -24.20 -6.68
N ALA A 184 9.20 -24.93 -6.92
CA ALA A 184 8.28 -24.59 -7.99
C ALA A 184 7.61 -23.22 -7.78
N TRP A 185 7.24 -22.88 -6.56
CA TRP A 185 6.75 -21.54 -6.22
C TRP A 185 7.83 -20.47 -6.33
N LEU A 186 9.08 -20.81 -5.93
CA LEU A 186 10.20 -19.89 -6.07
C LEU A 186 10.36 -19.44 -7.53
N ARG A 187 10.24 -20.38 -8.49
CA ARG A 187 10.29 -20.06 -9.93
C ARG A 187 9.16 -19.09 -10.31
N ILE A 188 7.93 -19.34 -9.92
CA ILE A 188 6.78 -18.52 -10.27
C ILE A 188 6.90 -17.12 -9.69
N LYS A 189 7.30 -17.01 -8.41
CA LYS A 189 7.53 -15.74 -7.72
C LYS A 189 8.66 -14.94 -8.37
N PHE A 190 9.77 -15.59 -8.70
CA PHE A 190 10.89 -14.94 -9.38
C PHE A 190 10.51 -14.40 -10.76
N ASP A 191 9.83 -15.20 -11.58
CA ASP A 191 9.39 -14.78 -12.91
C ASP A 191 8.42 -13.61 -12.84
N GLU A 192 7.51 -13.59 -11.86
CA GLU A 192 6.59 -12.47 -11.63
C GLU A 192 7.35 -11.18 -11.26
N LEU A 193 8.27 -11.25 -10.30
CA LEU A 193 9.10 -10.12 -9.90
C LEU A 193 9.98 -9.62 -11.05
N LEU A 194 10.56 -10.53 -11.81
CA LEU A 194 11.34 -10.18 -13.00
C LEU A 194 10.50 -9.46 -14.04
N SER A 195 9.29 -9.94 -14.34
CA SER A 195 8.40 -9.28 -15.29
C SER A 195 8.06 -7.86 -14.87
N GLN A 196 7.85 -7.65 -13.58
CA GLN A 196 7.62 -6.33 -13.02
C GLN A 196 8.86 -5.44 -13.16
N GLN A 197 10.06 -5.92 -12.80
CA GLN A 197 11.29 -5.15 -12.91
C GLN A 197 11.61 -4.80 -14.37
N LEU A 198 11.43 -5.73 -15.30
CA LEU A 198 11.59 -5.47 -16.74
C LEU A 198 10.66 -4.37 -17.24
N SER A 199 9.38 -4.43 -16.85
CA SER A 199 8.39 -3.41 -17.24
C SER A 199 8.75 -2.03 -16.69
N LEU A 200 9.12 -1.94 -15.42
CA LEU A 200 9.48 -0.68 -14.75
C LEU A 200 10.75 -0.06 -15.34
N LYS A 201 11.80 -0.87 -15.54
CA LYS A 201 13.06 -0.39 -16.15
C LYS A 201 12.86 0.03 -17.61
N ARG A 202 11.98 -0.65 -18.35
CA ARG A 202 11.60 -0.25 -19.71
C ARG A 202 10.87 1.09 -19.73
N ALA A 203 9.95 1.31 -18.79
CA ALA A 203 9.28 2.60 -18.61
C ALA A 203 10.29 3.72 -18.25
N GLN A 204 11.27 3.42 -17.38
CA GLN A 204 12.35 4.34 -17.02
C GLN A 204 13.25 4.65 -18.24
N ALA A 205 13.61 3.66 -19.05
CA ALA A 205 14.37 3.87 -20.28
C ALA A 205 13.59 4.73 -21.28
N ALA A 206 12.30 4.47 -21.48
CA ALA A 206 11.44 5.27 -22.34
C ALA A 206 11.32 6.73 -21.86
N ARG A 207 11.30 6.95 -20.53
CA ARG A 207 11.35 8.29 -19.93
C ARG A 207 12.65 9.03 -20.28
N ARG A 208 13.80 8.34 -20.20
CA ARG A 208 15.13 8.92 -20.53
C ARG A 208 15.29 9.30 -21.99
N MET A 209 14.42 8.81 -22.88
CA MET A 209 14.36 9.23 -24.28
C MET A 209 13.58 10.53 -24.51
N ARG A 210 12.89 11.06 -23.50
CA ARG A 210 12.17 12.34 -23.58
C ARG A 210 13.12 13.48 -23.26
N ASN A 211 12.91 14.63 -23.88
CA ASN A 211 13.71 15.83 -23.62
C ASN A 211 13.18 16.60 -22.40
N ALA A 212 14.08 17.07 -21.56
CA ALA A 212 13.79 17.96 -20.43
C ALA A 212 14.73 19.17 -20.43
N PRO A 213 14.35 20.28 -19.78
CA PRO A 213 15.24 21.42 -19.63
C PRO A 213 16.44 21.06 -18.73
N ILE A 214 17.64 21.43 -19.13
CA ILE A 214 18.83 21.25 -18.29
C ILE A 214 18.86 22.39 -17.29
N LEU A 215 18.53 22.08 -16.03
CA LEU A 215 18.47 23.06 -14.95
C LEU A 215 19.79 23.09 -14.20
N ARG A 216 20.67 24.02 -14.51
CA ARG A 216 21.94 24.23 -13.82
C ARG A 216 21.93 25.56 -13.07
N ALA A 217 22.42 25.55 -11.84
CA ALA A 217 22.54 26.78 -11.05
C ALA A 217 23.60 27.74 -11.63
N SER A 218 23.39 29.04 -11.45
CA SER A 218 24.20 30.12 -12.02
C SER A 218 25.54 30.39 -11.28
N GLY A 219 26.10 29.41 -10.57
CA GLY A 219 27.38 29.56 -9.86
C GLY A 219 27.26 30.20 -8.48
N LYS A 220 28.36 30.82 -7.99
CA LYS A 220 28.46 31.29 -6.59
C LYS A 220 27.56 32.49 -6.24
N ASP A 221 27.18 33.27 -7.22
CA ASP A 221 26.34 34.49 -7.05
C ASP A 221 24.87 34.21 -7.43
N GLY A 222 24.54 33.02 -7.85
CA GLY A 222 23.20 32.62 -8.24
C GLY A 222 22.20 32.60 -7.07
N LEU A 223 20.91 32.53 -7.40
CA LEU A 223 19.82 32.48 -6.45
C LEU A 223 19.98 31.31 -5.46
N LEU A 224 20.34 30.13 -5.97
CA LEU A 224 20.57 28.93 -5.14
C LEU A 224 21.64 29.18 -4.08
N ALA A 225 22.78 29.77 -4.45
CA ALA A 225 23.86 30.04 -3.51
C ALA A 225 23.45 31.11 -2.48
N ARG A 226 22.78 32.19 -2.92
CA ARG A 226 22.23 33.24 -2.02
C ARG A 226 21.21 32.64 -1.05
N PHE A 227 20.33 31.74 -1.53
CA PHE A 227 19.35 31.08 -0.66
C PHE A 227 20.03 30.17 0.37
N MET A 228 21.00 29.34 -0.04
CA MET A 228 21.75 28.49 0.90
C MET A 228 22.47 29.30 2.00
N ASN A 229 23.02 30.47 1.65
CA ASN A 229 23.68 31.36 2.60
C ASN A 229 22.68 32.09 3.51
N ALA A 230 21.45 32.33 3.05
CA ALA A 230 20.40 33.02 3.81
C ALA A 230 19.63 32.10 4.77
N LEU A 231 19.78 30.77 4.66
CA LEU A 231 19.10 29.84 5.55
C LEU A 231 19.56 30.03 7.00
N PRO A 232 18.62 30.10 7.98
CA PRO A 232 18.95 30.31 9.40
C PRO A 232 19.50 29.04 10.08
N PHE A 233 19.70 27.96 9.31
CA PHE A 233 20.18 26.65 9.77
C PHE A 233 21.05 25.98 8.68
N LYS A 234 21.84 25.00 9.09
CA LYS A 234 22.58 24.14 8.16
C LYS A 234 21.74 22.91 7.81
N LEU A 235 21.88 22.42 6.59
CA LEU A 235 21.26 21.15 6.18
C LEU A 235 21.86 20.01 7.01
N THR A 236 21.00 19.03 7.36
CA THR A 236 21.46 17.77 7.96
C THR A 236 22.24 16.94 6.92
N GLY A 237 22.97 15.93 7.37
CA GLY A 237 23.68 15.02 6.46
C GLY A 237 22.75 14.36 5.44
N ALA A 238 21.58 13.89 5.89
CA ALA A 238 20.56 13.31 5.01
C ALA A 238 19.98 14.32 4.01
N GLN A 239 19.70 15.55 4.46
CA GLN A 239 19.21 16.60 3.57
C GLN A 239 20.25 16.99 2.52
N ALA A 240 21.53 17.08 2.89
CA ALA A 240 22.61 17.40 1.97
C ALA A 240 22.82 16.29 0.92
N ARG A 241 22.79 15.03 1.32
CA ARG A 241 22.84 13.87 0.43
C ARG A 241 21.70 13.89 -0.59
N VAL A 242 20.46 14.02 -0.11
CA VAL A 242 19.25 14.05 -0.94
C VAL A 242 19.25 15.25 -1.88
N TRP A 243 19.71 16.40 -1.41
CA TRP A 243 19.85 17.59 -2.25
C TRP A 243 20.82 17.35 -3.40
N GLU A 244 21.96 16.72 -3.15
CA GLU A 244 22.94 16.42 -4.19
C GLU A 244 22.39 15.45 -5.26
N GLU A 245 21.60 14.44 -4.85
CA GLU A 245 20.91 13.55 -5.78
C GLU A 245 19.94 14.32 -6.69
N ILE A 246 19.10 15.19 -6.10
CA ILE A 246 18.11 16.00 -6.85
C ILE A 246 18.82 17.01 -7.76
N ARG A 247 19.88 17.64 -7.25
CA ARG A 247 20.68 18.61 -7.99
C ARG A 247 21.30 18.01 -9.24
N ALA A 248 21.82 16.80 -9.13
CA ALA A 248 22.39 16.08 -10.26
C ALA A 248 21.32 15.70 -11.29
N ASP A 249 20.16 15.21 -10.83
CA ASP A 249 19.06 14.85 -11.72
C ASP A 249 18.50 16.02 -12.52
N LEU A 250 18.36 17.18 -11.88
CA LEU A 250 17.89 18.40 -12.55
C LEU A 250 18.83 18.89 -13.66
N ALA A 251 20.09 18.50 -13.62
CA ALA A 251 21.09 18.84 -14.63
C ALA A 251 21.11 17.89 -15.84
N HIS A 252 20.29 16.85 -15.86
CA HIS A 252 20.19 15.93 -16.98
C HIS A 252 19.26 16.45 -18.10
N PRO A 253 19.47 16.06 -19.36
CA PRO A 253 18.63 16.46 -20.49
C PRO A 253 17.33 15.65 -20.61
N TYR A 254 17.03 14.78 -19.66
CA TYR A 254 15.81 13.97 -19.57
C TYR A 254 15.07 14.24 -18.26
N PRO A 255 13.73 14.05 -18.22
CA PRO A 255 12.92 14.44 -17.07
C PRO A 255 13.24 13.59 -15.82
N MET A 256 13.62 14.26 -14.74
CA MET A 256 13.63 13.68 -13.40
C MET A 256 12.20 13.30 -13.00
N GLN A 257 12.04 12.14 -12.42
CA GLN A 257 10.84 11.73 -11.69
C GLN A 257 11.28 11.12 -10.36
N ARG A 258 11.31 11.95 -9.32
CA ARG A 258 11.86 11.54 -8.03
C ARG A 258 10.85 11.68 -6.90
N LEU A 259 10.77 10.66 -6.06
CA LEU A 259 9.99 10.65 -4.83
C LEU A 259 10.89 10.99 -3.65
N LEU A 260 10.64 12.13 -3.02
CA LEU A 260 11.29 12.55 -1.78
C LEU A 260 10.45 12.10 -0.59
N GLN A 261 10.98 11.17 0.15
CA GLN A 261 10.37 10.66 1.37
C GLN A 261 11.05 11.21 2.61
N GLY A 262 10.30 11.35 3.67
CA GLY A 262 10.84 11.73 4.96
C GLY A 262 9.72 12.02 5.94
N ASP A 263 10.00 11.85 7.18
CA ASP A 263 9.04 12.04 8.27
C ASP A 263 8.43 13.44 8.30
N VAL A 264 7.33 13.62 9.01
CA VAL A 264 6.75 14.95 9.23
C VAL A 264 7.80 15.83 9.92
N GLY A 265 8.11 16.98 9.30
CA GLY A 265 9.13 17.90 9.83
C GLY A 265 10.58 17.52 9.53
N SER A 266 10.87 16.53 8.67
CA SER A 266 12.24 16.19 8.22
C SER A 266 12.89 17.26 7.33
N GLY A 267 12.13 18.28 6.90
CA GLY A 267 12.65 19.38 6.07
C GLY A 267 12.48 19.20 4.57
N LYS A 268 11.51 18.40 4.10
CA LYS A 268 11.19 18.26 2.66
C LYS A 268 10.99 19.60 1.95
N THR A 269 10.38 20.57 2.64
CA THR A 269 10.11 21.92 2.09
C THR A 269 11.39 22.68 1.72
N VAL A 270 12.49 22.56 2.49
CA VAL A 270 13.75 23.23 2.14
C VAL A 270 14.38 22.59 0.90
N ILE A 271 14.27 21.28 0.74
CA ILE A 271 14.73 20.57 -0.48
C ILE A 271 13.93 21.03 -1.71
N ALA A 272 12.60 21.16 -1.57
CA ALA A 272 11.75 21.70 -2.64
C ALA A 272 12.13 23.16 -3.00
N ALA A 273 12.45 23.99 -2.00
CA ALA A 273 12.92 25.36 -2.21
C ALA A 273 14.26 25.41 -2.95
N LEU A 274 15.23 24.55 -2.58
CA LEU A 274 16.52 24.45 -3.27
C LEU A 274 16.34 24.04 -4.73
N ALA A 275 15.45 23.06 -5.00
CA ALA A 275 15.13 22.62 -6.36
C ALA A 275 14.46 23.73 -7.19
N ALA A 276 13.54 24.50 -6.58
CA ALA A 276 12.92 25.65 -7.22
C ALA A 276 13.96 26.76 -7.53
N CYS A 277 14.85 27.06 -6.59
CA CYS A 277 15.94 28.03 -6.83
C CYS A 277 16.83 27.63 -7.98
N GLN A 278 17.19 26.35 -8.11
CA GLN A 278 17.98 25.84 -9.24
C GLN A 278 17.24 25.99 -10.58
N ALA A 279 15.93 25.72 -10.60
CA ALA A 279 15.12 25.90 -11.81
C ALA A 279 15.04 27.38 -12.22
N ILE A 280 14.83 28.27 -11.25
CA ILE A 280 14.76 29.72 -11.45
C ILE A 280 16.13 30.28 -11.90
N ASP A 281 17.22 29.84 -11.33
CA ASP A 281 18.59 30.18 -11.75
C ASP A 281 18.85 29.79 -13.21
N ALA A 282 18.28 28.68 -13.67
CA ALA A 282 18.36 28.25 -15.06
C ALA A 282 17.39 28.98 -16.01
N GLY A 283 16.63 29.98 -15.51
CA GLY A 283 15.66 30.77 -16.29
C GLY A 283 14.32 30.09 -16.55
N TRP A 284 13.96 29.09 -15.72
CA TRP A 284 12.72 28.34 -15.83
C TRP A 284 11.79 28.62 -14.64
N GLN A 285 10.49 28.42 -14.87
CA GLN A 285 9.49 28.50 -13.82
C GLN A 285 9.43 27.22 -13.01
N ALA A 286 9.12 27.34 -11.72
CA ALA A 286 8.81 26.22 -10.83
C ALA A 286 7.35 26.29 -10.37
N ALA A 287 6.69 25.15 -10.21
CA ALA A 287 5.35 25.03 -9.67
C ALA A 287 5.37 24.11 -8.43
N LEU A 288 4.67 24.49 -7.35
CA LEU A 288 4.48 23.67 -6.17
C LEU A 288 2.98 23.46 -5.93
N MET A 289 2.54 22.23 -6.04
CA MET A 289 1.16 21.82 -5.86
C MET A 289 0.97 21.08 -4.53
N ALA A 290 -0.03 21.50 -3.74
CA ALA A 290 -0.44 20.82 -2.53
C ALA A 290 -1.92 20.40 -2.58
N PRO A 291 -2.32 19.36 -1.85
CA PRO A 291 -3.68 18.78 -1.96
C PRO A 291 -4.78 19.67 -1.38
N THR A 292 -4.46 20.55 -0.44
CA THR A 292 -5.42 21.44 0.21
C THR A 292 -4.94 22.88 0.18
N GLU A 293 -5.88 23.83 0.20
CA GLU A 293 -5.56 25.27 0.23
C GLU A 293 -4.74 25.65 1.46
N LEU A 294 -5.04 25.05 2.61
CA LEU A 294 -4.34 25.31 3.85
C LEU A 294 -2.84 24.92 3.77
N LEU A 295 -2.55 23.75 3.21
CA LEU A 295 -1.16 23.28 3.04
C LEU A 295 -0.43 24.11 1.98
N ALA A 296 -1.10 24.43 0.88
CA ALA A 296 -0.54 25.28 -0.15
C ALA A 296 -0.26 26.71 0.38
N GLU A 297 -1.14 27.28 1.21
CA GLU A 297 -0.94 28.56 1.85
C GLU A 297 0.27 28.57 2.81
N GLN A 298 0.48 27.47 3.55
CA GLN A 298 1.68 27.33 4.37
C GLN A 298 2.96 27.32 3.55
N HIS A 299 2.98 26.57 2.45
CA HIS A 299 4.10 26.60 1.53
C HIS A 299 4.31 28.00 0.97
N TYR A 300 3.23 28.68 0.56
CA TYR A 300 3.30 30.05 0.06
C TYR A 300 3.93 30.99 1.09
N ARG A 301 3.38 31.06 2.31
CA ARG A 301 3.90 31.93 3.37
C ARG A 301 5.38 31.65 3.68
N LYS A 302 5.75 30.37 3.78
CA LYS A 302 7.11 29.97 4.12
C LYS A 302 8.10 30.26 3.01
N LEU A 303 7.74 29.94 1.77
CA LEU A 303 8.61 30.17 0.61
C LEU A 303 8.70 31.65 0.26
N SER A 304 7.61 32.43 0.40
CA SER A 304 7.64 33.89 0.27
C SER A 304 8.60 34.50 1.28
N ALA A 305 8.51 34.11 2.55
CA ALA A 305 9.41 34.64 3.59
C ALA A 305 10.90 34.33 3.29
N TRP A 306 11.20 33.23 2.61
CA TRP A 306 12.57 32.86 2.28
C TRP A 306 13.07 33.43 0.97
N LEU A 307 12.23 33.53 -0.07
CA LEU A 307 12.67 33.77 -1.44
C LEU A 307 12.34 35.17 -1.98
N GLU A 308 11.26 35.83 -1.52
CA GLU A 308 10.95 37.21 -1.93
C GLU A 308 12.06 38.18 -1.54
N PRO A 309 12.71 38.11 -0.35
CA PRO A 309 13.87 38.96 -0.03
C PRO A 309 15.06 38.74 -0.97
N LEU A 310 15.11 37.61 -1.67
CA LEU A 310 16.12 37.29 -2.68
C LEU A 310 15.72 37.73 -4.09
N GLY A 311 14.55 38.39 -4.25
CA GLY A 311 14.06 38.89 -5.52
C GLY A 311 13.27 37.90 -6.37
N VAL A 312 12.77 36.80 -5.78
CA VAL A 312 11.91 35.84 -6.49
C VAL A 312 10.46 36.31 -6.48
N ASP A 313 9.85 36.37 -7.66
CA ASP A 313 8.43 36.66 -7.83
C ASP A 313 7.58 35.40 -7.66
N ILE A 314 6.77 35.38 -6.58
CA ILE A 314 5.95 34.21 -6.21
C ILE A 314 4.46 34.53 -6.42
N VAL A 315 3.75 33.61 -7.06
CA VAL A 315 2.30 33.72 -7.28
C VAL A 315 1.55 32.64 -6.51
N TRP A 316 0.51 33.07 -5.83
CA TRP A 316 -0.48 32.22 -5.18
C TRP A 316 -1.65 31.93 -6.13
N LEU A 317 -2.03 30.67 -6.29
CA LEU A 317 -3.16 30.26 -7.14
C LEU A 317 -3.99 29.19 -6.42
N ALA A 318 -5.18 29.57 -5.95
CA ALA A 318 -6.10 28.68 -5.24
C ALA A 318 -7.53 28.79 -5.77
N GLY A 319 -8.32 27.77 -5.48
CA GLY A 319 -9.73 27.70 -5.86
C GLY A 319 -10.60 28.82 -5.24
N SER A 320 -10.27 29.25 -4.05
CA SER A 320 -10.99 30.29 -3.27
C SER A 320 -10.76 31.74 -3.76
N LEU A 321 -9.75 31.99 -4.61
CA LEU A 321 -9.49 33.32 -5.14
C LEU A 321 -10.65 33.84 -6.00
N LYS A 322 -10.92 35.17 -5.93
CA LYS A 322 -11.85 35.82 -6.83
C LYS A 322 -11.37 35.73 -8.28
N ARG A 323 -12.33 35.68 -9.24
CA ARG A 323 -12.03 35.51 -10.65
C ARG A 323 -10.96 36.48 -11.16
N LYS A 324 -11.07 37.79 -10.85
CA LYS A 324 -10.09 38.80 -11.26
C LYS A 324 -8.69 38.48 -10.75
N GLN A 325 -8.55 38.03 -9.49
CA GLN A 325 -7.26 37.67 -8.92
C GLN A 325 -6.66 36.42 -9.59
N LYS A 326 -7.52 35.44 -9.94
CA LYS A 326 -7.09 34.26 -10.72
C LYS A 326 -6.58 34.65 -12.11
N ASP A 327 -7.32 35.52 -12.79
CA ASP A 327 -6.98 35.98 -14.14
C ASP A 327 -5.65 36.78 -14.12
N GLU A 328 -5.44 37.65 -13.14
CA GLU A 328 -4.19 38.39 -12.93
C GLU A 328 -3.02 37.45 -12.61
N ALA A 329 -3.22 36.47 -11.73
CA ALA A 329 -2.23 35.45 -11.39
C ALA A 329 -1.86 34.62 -12.63
N ALA A 330 -2.86 34.11 -13.38
CA ALA A 330 -2.64 33.34 -14.58
C ALA A 330 -1.92 34.15 -15.67
N ALA A 331 -2.22 35.43 -15.83
CA ALA A 331 -1.53 36.31 -16.75
C ALA A 331 -0.02 36.47 -16.40
N ARG A 332 0.33 36.63 -15.11
CA ARG A 332 1.73 36.68 -14.66
C ARG A 332 2.46 35.37 -14.89
N VAL A 333 1.78 34.23 -14.69
CA VAL A 333 2.35 32.90 -14.99
C VAL A 333 2.62 32.76 -16.50
N ALA A 334 1.63 33.12 -17.33
CA ALA A 334 1.74 33.03 -18.78
C ALA A 334 2.79 33.99 -19.36
N ALA A 335 2.97 35.17 -18.77
CA ALA A 335 4.01 36.12 -19.13
C ALA A 335 5.43 35.68 -18.68
N GLY A 336 5.56 34.67 -17.81
CA GLY A 336 6.82 34.22 -17.26
C GLY A 336 7.43 35.14 -16.21
N THR A 337 6.71 36.17 -15.75
CA THR A 337 7.14 37.06 -14.65
C THR A 337 7.10 36.34 -13.32
N ALA A 338 6.05 35.52 -13.08
CA ALA A 338 6.00 34.66 -11.92
C ALA A 338 7.02 33.51 -12.08
N GLN A 339 8.03 33.49 -11.21
CA GLN A 339 9.10 32.48 -11.23
C GLN A 339 8.74 31.22 -10.43
N LEU A 340 7.99 31.39 -9.33
CA LEU A 340 7.46 30.28 -8.52
C LEU A 340 5.95 30.43 -8.39
N VAL A 341 5.22 29.36 -8.70
CA VAL A 341 3.76 29.32 -8.59
C VAL A 341 3.36 28.27 -7.56
N ILE A 342 2.64 28.68 -6.53
CA ILE A 342 2.20 27.80 -5.45
C ILE A 342 0.69 27.75 -5.42
N GLY A 343 0.11 26.56 -5.32
CA GLY A 343 -1.33 26.42 -5.29
C GLY A 343 -1.83 24.99 -5.12
N THR A 344 -3.11 24.81 -5.41
CA THR A 344 -3.78 23.52 -5.36
C THR A 344 -3.96 22.94 -6.78
N HIS A 345 -4.94 22.05 -6.96
CA HIS A 345 -5.36 21.56 -8.29
C HIS A 345 -5.71 22.70 -9.29
N ALA A 346 -5.87 23.92 -8.84
CA ALA A 346 -6.05 25.08 -9.73
C ALA A 346 -4.89 25.25 -10.72
N LEU A 347 -3.67 24.81 -10.37
CA LEU A 347 -2.47 24.85 -11.22
C LEU A 347 -2.59 23.98 -12.48
N ILE A 348 -3.41 22.93 -12.46
CA ILE A 348 -3.60 22.02 -13.58
C ILE A 348 -4.81 22.36 -14.46
N GLN A 349 -5.60 23.39 -14.10
CA GLN A 349 -6.74 23.84 -14.90
C GLN A 349 -6.29 24.43 -16.24
N ASP A 350 -7.08 24.26 -17.31
CA ASP A 350 -6.71 24.66 -18.67
C ASP A 350 -6.42 26.17 -18.81
N ALA A 351 -7.03 26.98 -17.98
CA ALA A 351 -6.83 28.42 -17.93
C ALA A 351 -5.41 28.85 -17.48
N VAL A 352 -4.62 27.95 -16.89
CA VAL A 352 -3.26 28.24 -16.41
C VAL A 352 -2.24 27.69 -17.40
N THR A 353 -1.54 28.59 -18.08
CA THR A 353 -0.47 28.26 -19.02
C THR A 353 0.85 28.80 -18.52
N PHE A 354 1.89 27.97 -18.48
CA PHE A 354 3.23 28.39 -18.10
C PHE A 354 4.03 28.84 -19.33
N ALA A 355 4.78 29.93 -19.20
CA ALA A 355 5.69 30.35 -20.25
C ALA A 355 6.83 29.33 -20.45
N ARG A 356 7.44 28.88 -19.37
CA ARG A 356 8.54 27.89 -19.36
C ARG A 356 8.57 27.09 -18.05
N LEU A 357 7.72 26.07 -17.91
CA LEU A 357 7.74 25.21 -16.71
C LEU A 357 8.90 24.22 -16.77
N GLY A 358 9.88 24.36 -15.87
CA GLY A 358 11.03 23.45 -15.77
C GLY A 358 10.92 22.44 -14.64
N LEU A 359 10.25 22.82 -13.51
CA LEU A 359 10.11 21.96 -12.34
C LEU A 359 8.67 21.96 -11.82
N ALA A 360 8.10 20.79 -11.60
CA ALA A 360 6.84 20.58 -10.91
C ALA A 360 7.08 19.81 -9.59
N VAL A 361 6.76 20.46 -8.46
CA VAL A 361 6.80 19.84 -7.13
C VAL A 361 5.38 19.48 -6.71
N VAL A 362 5.16 18.25 -6.27
CA VAL A 362 3.86 17.76 -5.79
C VAL A 362 4.01 17.27 -4.36
N ASP A 363 3.36 17.94 -3.42
CA ASP A 363 3.37 17.53 -2.02
C ASP A 363 2.22 16.58 -1.70
N GLU A 364 2.44 15.64 -0.75
CA GLU A 364 1.48 14.60 -0.35
C GLU A 364 0.91 13.83 -1.56
N GLN A 365 1.80 13.31 -2.40
CA GLN A 365 1.49 12.64 -3.66
C GLN A 365 0.33 11.64 -3.57
N HIS A 366 0.23 10.89 -2.48
CA HIS A 366 -0.79 9.85 -2.28
C HIS A 366 -2.24 10.37 -2.27
N ARG A 367 -2.44 11.69 -2.13
CA ARG A 367 -3.75 12.35 -2.17
C ARG A 367 -4.19 12.81 -3.56
N PHE A 368 -3.33 12.65 -4.57
CA PHE A 368 -3.64 12.99 -5.95
C PHE A 368 -3.88 11.75 -6.81
N GLY A 369 -4.94 11.78 -7.61
CA GLY A 369 -5.19 10.75 -8.62
C GLY A 369 -4.14 10.74 -9.75
N VAL A 370 -4.01 9.61 -10.46
CA VAL A 370 -3.07 9.44 -11.59
C VAL A 370 -3.27 10.53 -12.66
N ALA A 371 -4.52 10.82 -13.02
CA ALA A 371 -4.86 11.84 -14.01
C ALA A 371 -4.36 13.24 -13.62
N GLN A 372 -4.43 13.62 -12.35
CA GLN A 372 -3.97 14.93 -11.87
C GLN A 372 -2.44 15.05 -11.92
N ARG A 373 -1.72 13.97 -11.64
CA ARG A 373 -0.25 13.92 -11.74
C ARG A 373 0.21 14.03 -13.21
N LEU A 374 -0.52 13.39 -14.12
CA LEU A 374 -0.25 13.46 -15.56
C LEU A 374 -0.56 14.84 -16.15
N ALA A 375 -1.60 15.53 -15.66
CA ALA A 375 -1.98 16.85 -16.14
C ALA A 375 -0.88 17.91 -15.97
N LEU A 376 -0.10 17.87 -14.88
CA LEU A 376 1.06 18.75 -14.71
C LEU A 376 2.17 18.48 -15.75
N ARG A 377 2.33 17.23 -16.20
CA ARG A 377 3.26 16.91 -17.30
C ARG A 377 2.83 17.55 -18.62
N GLY A 378 1.52 17.57 -18.90
CA GLY A 378 0.96 18.14 -20.11
C GLY A 378 1.06 19.68 -20.21
N LYS A 379 1.21 20.37 -19.07
CA LYS A 379 1.29 21.85 -19.03
C LYS A 379 2.55 22.46 -19.65
N ALA A 380 3.57 21.67 -19.92
CA ALA A 380 4.76 22.11 -20.66
C ALA A 380 4.57 22.08 -22.18
N SER A 381 3.54 21.39 -22.69
CA SER A 381 3.15 21.38 -24.09
C SER A 381 1.85 22.19 -24.26
N ASN A 382 1.90 23.25 -25.03
CA ASN A 382 0.75 24.12 -25.32
C ASN A 382 -0.41 23.33 -25.96
N GLY A 383 -1.43 22.96 -25.17
CA GLY A 383 -2.72 22.49 -25.65
C GLY A 383 -2.77 21.10 -26.28
N ASP A 384 -3.96 20.67 -26.70
CA ASP A 384 -4.34 19.38 -27.30
C ASP A 384 -3.58 18.90 -28.55
N ALA A 385 -2.46 19.52 -28.92
CA ALA A 385 -1.63 19.04 -30.01
C ALA A 385 -0.84 17.79 -29.55
N PRO A 386 -0.71 16.76 -30.40
CA PRO A 386 0.18 15.64 -30.13
C PRO A 386 1.56 16.21 -29.79
N VAL A 387 2.13 15.80 -28.65
CA VAL A 387 3.41 16.29 -28.12
C VAL A 387 4.41 16.32 -29.29
N ALA A 388 4.76 17.52 -29.76
CA ALA A 388 5.75 17.67 -30.81
C ALA A 388 7.02 16.92 -30.38
N ALA A 389 7.68 16.23 -31.28
CA ALA A 389 8.84 15.38 -30.96
C ALA A 389 9.97 16.10 -30.17
N ASN A 390 9.92 17.44 -30.11
CA ASN A 390 10.87 18.30 -29.39
C ASN A 390 10.27 19.02 -28.14
N ALA A 391 9.05 18.69 -27.69
CA ALA A 391 8.47 19.31 -26.50
C ALA A 391 9.26 18.90 -25.26
N GLN A 392 9.71 19.87 -24.48
CA GLN A 392 10.42 19.64 -23.21
C GLN A 392 9.43 19.29 -22.11
N VAL A 393 9.69 18.20 -21.38
CA VAL A 393 8.88 17.74 -20.26
C VAL A 393 9.50 18.27 -18.96
N PRO A 394 8.73 18.89 -18.04
CA PRO A 394 9.28 19.39 -16.79
C PRO A 394 9.78 18.24 -15.90
N HIS A 395 10.80 18.52 -15.10
CA HIS A 395 11.21 17.65 -14.01
C HIS A 395 10.12 17.58 -12.95
N GLN A 396 9.95 16.43 -12.32
CA GLN A 396 8.96 16.21 -11.27
C GLN A 396 9.62 15.76 -9.97
N LEU A 397 9.35 16.51 -8.90
CA LEU A 397 9.70 16.15 -7.54
C LEU A 397 8.41 15.89 -6.76
N MET A 398 8.20 14.65 -6.39
CA MET A 398 7.06 14.25 -5.57
C MET A 398 7.51 14.14 -4.13
N MET A 399 6.70 14.61 -3.18
CA MET A 399 7.00 14.54 -1.76
C MET A 399 5.95 13.72 -1.02
N SER A 400 6.38 12.98 -0.01
CA SER A 400 5.49 12.23 0.90
C SER A 400 5.98 12.34 2.34
N ALA A 401 5.04 12.61 3.25
CA ALA A 401 5.28 12.58 4.70
C ALA A 401 5.10 11.16 5.29
N THR A 402 4.52 10.24 4.52
CA THR A 402 4.48 8.83 4.90
C THR A 402 5.68 8.13 4.27
N PRO A 403 6.64 7.67 5.07
CA PRO A 403 7.68 6.81 4.55
C PRO A 403 7.08 5.53 3.93
N ILE A 404 7.60 5.12 2.79
CA ILE A 404 7.23 3.87 2.14
C ILE A 404 8.42 2.93 2.34
N PRO A 405 8.22 1.69 2.81
CA PRO A 405 9.30 0.73 2.94
C PRO A 405 10.09 0.61 1.64
N ARG A 406 11.42 0.54 1.74
CA ARG A 406 12.31 0.55 0.57
C ARG A 406 11.98 -0.55 -0.43
N THR A 407 11.66 -1.75 0.07
CA THR A 407 11.26 -2.89 -0.75
C THR A 407 9.98 -2.63 -1.55
N LEU A 408 8.98 -2.00 -0.91
CA LEU A 408 7.74 -1.61 -1.57
C LEU A 408 7.99 -0.48 -2.59
N ALA A 409 8.84 0.49 -2.25
CA ALA A 409 9.23 1.56 -3.16
C ALA A 409 9.93 1.02 -4.42
N MET A 410 10.86 0.06 -4.26
CA MET A 410 11.58 -0.58 -5.37
C MET A 410 10.67 -1.46 -6.25
N THR A 411 9.54 -1.89 -5.75
CA THR A 411 8.63 -2.79 -6.46
C THR A 411 7.48 -2.05 -7.14
N TYR A 412 6.89 -1.06 -6.46
CA TYR A 412 5.69 -0.37 -6.96
C TYR A 412 5.94 1.05 -7.47
N TYR A 413 7.05 1.66 -7.07
CA TYR A 413 7.45 3.00 -7.49
C TYR A 413 8.79 2.98 -8.23
N ALA A 414 9.16 1.83 -8.80
CA ALA A 414 10.46 1.70 -9.47
C ALA A 414 10.54 2.46 -10.82
N ASP A 415 9.43 3.05 -11.28
CA ASP A 415 9.44 4.09 -12.30
C ASP A 415 9.93 5.44 -11.75
N LEU A 416 9.99 5.60 -10.41
CA LEU A 416 10.49 6.78 -9.72
C LEU A 416 11.86 6.51 -9.09
N ASP A 417 12.74 7.50 -9.20
CA ASP A 417 13.92 7.53 -8.35
C ASP A 417 13.50 7.93 -6.93
N VAL A 418 14.04 7.28 -5.90
CA VAL A 418 13.62 7.50 -4.51
C VAL A 418 14.76 8.06 -3.68
N SER A 419 14.49 9.15 -2.97
CA SER A 419 15.38 9.74 -1.97
C SER A 419 14.69 9.78 -0.61
N ALA A 420 15.39 9.37 0.44
CA ALA A 420 14.86 9.36 1.81
C ALA A 420 15.64 10.30 2.73
N ILE A 421 14.93 11.20 3.41
CA ILE A 421 15.48 11.96 4.54
C ILE A 421 15.22 11.12 5.79
N ASP A 422 16.21 10.36 6.18
CA ASP A 422 16.22 9.42 7.31
C ASP A 422 16.80 10.02 8.59
N GLU A 423 16.95 11.34 8.63
CA GLU A 423 17.49 12.10 9.75
C GLU A 423 16.56 13.28 10.09
N LEU A 424 16.28 13.48 11.37
CA LEU A 424 15.50 14.62 11.84
C LEU A 424 16.42 15.84 12.05
N PRO A 425 15.88 17.07 11.82
CA PRO A 425 16.63 18.29 12.10
C PRO A 425 17.06 18.39 13.57
N PRO A 426 18.21 19.02 13.86
CA PRO A 426 18.69 19.24 15.22
C PRO A 426 17.68 20.01 16.08
N GLY A 427 17.59 19.68 17.37
CA GLY A 427 16.71 20.34 18.34
C GLY A 427 15.30 19.76 18.40
N ARG A 428 14.97 18.75 17.64
CA ARG A 428 13.69 18.03 17.75
C ARG A 428 13.77 16.95 18.80
N THR A 429 12.91 17.02 19.81
CA THR A 429 12.79 15.97 20.84
C THR A 429 11.83 14.88 20.41
N PRO A 430 12.12 13.60 20.67
CA PRO A 430 11.18 12.51 20.40
C PRO A 430 9.86 12.70 21.17
N VAL A 431 8.74 12.46 20.49
CA VAL A 431 7.41 12.54 21.11
C VAL A 431 7.14 11.29 21.92
N VAL A 432 6.90 11.44 23.22
CA VAL A 432 6.55 10.31 24.11
C VAL A 432 5.12 9.86 23.83
N THR A 433 4.93 8.62 23.43
CA THR A 433 3.59 8.04 23.17
C THR A 433 3.09 7.26 24.40
N ARG A 434 1.88 7.59 24.86
CA ARG A 434 1.20 6.92 25.98
C ARG A 434 -0.10 6.28 25.51
N LEU A 435 -0.31 5.01 25.87
CA LEU A 435 -1.56 4.29 25.66
C LEU A 435 -2.39 4.39 26.94
N VAL A 436 -3.60 4.91 26.85
CA VAL A 436 -4.51 5.10 27.99
C VAL A 436 -5.87 4.53 27.65
N ASN A 437 -6.44 3.74 28.57
CA ASN A 437 -7.79 3.23 28.42
C ASN A 437 -8.81 4.37 28.55
N ASP A 438 -9.88 4.36 27.77
CA ASP A 438 -10.92 5.38 27.74
C ASP A 438 -11.61 5.57 29.09
N ALA A 439 -11.68 4.54 29.93
CA ALA A 439 -12.15 4.65 31.31
C ALA A 439 -11.35 5.65 32.17
N ARG A 440 -10.16 6.06 31.73
CA ARG A 440 -9.29 7.04 32.40
C ARG A 440 -9.26 8.39 31.64
N ARG A 441 -10.27 8.66 30.82
CA ARG A 441 -10.38 9.88 30.03
C ARG A 441 -10.34 11.15 30.91
N ASP A 442 -11.01 11.12 32.04
CA ASP A 442 -11.08 12.27 32.97
C ASP A 442 -9.70 12.63 33.54
N GLU A 443 -8.87 11.64 33.88
CA GLU A 443 -7.48 11.89 34.30
C GLU A 443 -6.64 12.57 33.20
N VAL A 444 -6.91 12.25 31.92
CA VAL A 444 -6.25 12.91 30.78
C VAL A 444 -6.71 14.37 30.67
N ILE A 445 -8.00 14.63 30.86
CA ILE A 445 -8.56 16.00 30.83
C ILE A 445 -7.94 16.86 31.96
N GLU A 446 -7.81 16.32 33.17
CA GLU A 446 -7.16 17.02 34.31
C GLU A 446 -5.70 17.38 34.01
N ARG A 447 -4.94 16.45 33.44
CA ARG A 447 -3.54 16.68 33.04
C ARG A 447 -3.39 17.72 31.94
N ILE A 448 -4.32 17.71 30.97
CA ILE A 448 -4.38 18.71 29.89
C ILE A 448 -4.71 20.07 30.47
N TYR A 449 -5.65 20.16 31.41
CA TYR A 449 -5.99 21.39 32.07
C TYR A 449 -4.76 22.03 32.76
N ALA A 450 -4.01 21.23 33.51
CA ALA A 450 -2.79 21.69 34.17
C ALA A 450 -1.74 22.19 33.14
N ALA A 451 -1.48 21.42 32.09
CA ALA A 451 -0.50 21.77 31.06
C ALA A 451 -0.90 23.01 30.24
N ALA A 452 -2.19 23.16 29.93
CA ALA A 452 -2.68 24.33 29.19
C ALA A 452 -2.61 25.61 30.05
N ARG A 453 -2.77 25.50 31.36
CA ARG A 453 -2.53 26.65 32.28
C ARG A 453 -1.07 27.05 32.39
N GLU A 454 -0.14 26.13 32.10
CA GLU A 454 1.29 26.42 31.96
C GLU A 454 1.65 27.05 30.60
N GLY A 455 0.64 27.33 29.75
CA GLY A 455 0.81 27.96 28.44
C GLY A 455 1.05 26.96 27.30
N ARG A 456 0.94 25.66 27.51
CA ARG A 456 1.08 24.62 26.47
C ARG A 456 -0.20 24.50 25.67
N GLN A 457 -0.08 24.27 24.36
CA GLN A 457 -1.24 24.05 23.49
C GLN A 457 -1.47 22.57 23.21
N VAL A 458 -2.73 22.21 23.04
CA VAL A 458 -3.20 20.84 22.94
C VAL A 458 -4.03 20.62 21.67
N TYR A 459 -3.70 19.57 20.92
CA TYR A 459 -4.60 19.00 19.92
C TYR A 459 -5.41 17.86 20.55
N TRP A 460 -6.72 17.89 20.32
CA TRP A 460 -7.63 16.81 20.68
C TRP A 460 -8.33 16.31 19.43
N VAL A 461 -8.01 15.07 19.01
CA VAL A 461 -8.46 14.49 17.74
C VAL A 461 -9.56 13.47 17.97
N CYS A 462 -10.72 13.69 17.35
CA CYS A 462 -11.84 12.76 17.35
C CYS A 462 -11.78 11.86 16.11
N PRO A 463 -12.17 10.56 16.21
CA PRO A 463 -12.13 9.63 15.10
C PRO A 463 -13.13 9.95 14.01
N LEU A 464 -12.84 9.47 12.79
CA LEU A 464 -13.81 9.34 11.71
C LEU A 464 -14.64 8.07 11.96
N ILE A 465 -15.97 8.22 11.99
CA ILE A 465 -16.90 7.09 12.02
C ILE A 465 -17.30 6.81 10.57
N GLU A 466 -16.92 5.67 10.02
CA GLU A 466 -17.09 5.33 8.60
C GLU A 466 -18.54 5.35 8.11
N GLU A 467 -19.52 5.19 9.01
CA GLU A 467 -20.93 5.04 8.66
C GLU A 467 -21.67 6.36 8.33
N SER A 468 -21.19 7.52 8.80
CA SER A 468 -21.84 8.82 8.50
C SER A 468 -20.97 10.03 8.86
N GLU A 469 -20.74 10.93 7.90
CA GLU A 469 -20.11 12.25 8.16
C GLU A 469 -20.91 13.11 9.17
N ALA A 470 -22.22 12.85 9.33
CA ALA A 470 -23.06 13.55 10.29
C ALA A 470 -22.75 13.11 11.73
N LEU A 471 -22.54 11.82 11.97
CA LEU A 471 -22.13 11.28 13.28
C LEU A 471 -20.75 11.74 13.70
N GLN A 472 -19.82 11.88 12.75
CA GLN A 472 -18.46 12.39 13.00
C GLN A 472 -18.49 13.83 13.52
N LEU A 473 -19.31 14.66 12.90
CA LEU A 473 -19.50 16.04 13.32
C LEU A 473 -20.10 16.11 14.71
N GLN A 474 -21.12 15.30 14.97
CA GLN A 474 -21.79 15.23 16.26
C GLN A 474 -20.79 14.87 17.38
N THR A 475 -19.98 13.82 17.20
CA THR A 475 -18.97 13.42 18.18
C THR A 475 -17.93 14.51 18.45
N ALA A 476 -17.48 15.22 17.41
CA ALA A 476 -16.52 16.32 17.60
C ALA A 476 -17.16 17.53 18.31
N VAL A 477 -18.43 17.83 18.04
CA VAL A 477 -19.18 18.89 18.72
C VAL A 477 -19.42 18.52 20.19
N GLU A 478 -19.87 17.32 20.47
CA GLU A 478 -20.08 16.81 21.84
C GLU A 478 -18.78 16.84 22.67
N THR A 479 -17.66 16.43 22.05
CA THR A 479 -16.33 16.50 22.69
C THR A 479 -15.91 17.97 22.93
N PHE A 480 -16.16 18.86 21.98
CA PHE A 480 -15.88 20.29 22.12
C PHE A 480 -16.69 20.91 23.28
N GLU A 481 -17.98 20.61 23.38
CA GLU A 481 -18.86 21.09 24.45
C GLU A 481 -18.39 20.54 25.82
N THR A 482 -18.10 19.24 25.89
CA THR A 482 -17.60 18.60 27.12
C THR A 482 -16.29 19.23 27.59
N LEU A 483 -15.32 19.41 26.68
CA LEU A 483 -14.04 20.02 27.01
C LEU A 483 -14.18 21.50 27.35
N SER A 484 -15.06 22.23 26.69
CA SER A 484 -15.33 23.64 27.01
C SER A 484 -15.90 23.84 28.42
N GLN A 485 -16.72 22.89 28.88
CA GLN A 485 -17.26 22.87 30.25
C GLN A 485 -16.22 22.42 31.28
N SER A 486 -15.41 21.39 30.96
CA SER A 486 -14.46 20.80 31.89
C SER A 486 -13.18 21.64 32.04
N LEU A 487 -12.84 22.46 31.04
CA LEU A 487 -11.61 23.28 30.98
C LEU A 487 -11.91 24.76 31.27
N GLU A 488 -12.54 25.02 32.41
CA GLU A 488 -12.97 26.36 32.80
C GLU A 488 -11.81 27.37 32.77
N GLY A 489 -12.02 28.51 32.13
CA GLY A 489 -11.00 29.56 31.97
C GLY A 489 -10.01 29.34 30.81
N LEU A 490 -10.09 28.22 30.07
CA LEU A 490 -9.34 27.98 28.86
C LEU A 490 -10.20 28.17 27.60
N ARG A 491 -9.56 28.65 26.53
CA ARG A 491 -10.26 28.80 25.24
C ARG A 491 -10.09 27.56 24.39
N VAL A 492 -11.19 26.91 24.08
CA VAL A 492 -11.28 25.73 23.23
C VAL A 492 -11.78 26.12 21.84
N GLY A 493 -11.15 25.63 20.80
CA GLY A 493 -11.58 25.81 19.41
C GLY A 493 -12.03 24.49 18.80
N LEU A 494 -12.90 24.54 17.76
CA LEU A 494 -13.35 23.37 17.01
C LEU A 494 -13.03 23.54 15.53
N VAL A 495 -12.46 22.50 14.92
CA VAL A 495 -12.20 22.44 13.48
C VAL A 495 -12.65 21.09 12.90
N HIS A 496 -13.45 21.12 11.83
CA HIS A 496 -13.93 19.91 11.16
C HIS A 496 -14.08 20.09 9.64
N GLY A 497 -14.28 18.98 8.90
CA GLY A 497 -14.32 18.96 7.44
C GLY A 497 -15.33 19.93 6.79
N ARG A 498 -16.49 20.11 7.41
CA ARG A 498 -17.60 20.93 6.87
C ARG A 498 -17.48 22.43 7.12
N LEU A 499 -16.53 22.89 7.95
CA LEU A 499 -16.33 24.33 8.10
C LEU A 499 -15.90 24.96 6.78
N PRO A 500 -16.39 26.15 6.44
CA PRO A 500 -15.88 26.93 5.32
C PRO A 500 -14.38 27.17 5.43
N SER A 501 -13.67 27.22 4.32
CA SER A 501 -12.20 27.38 4.32
C SER A 501 -11.73 28.62 5.08
N ALA A 502 -12.46 29.73 4.99
CA ALA A 502 -12.14 30.96 5.72
C ALA A 502 -12.26 30.79 7.25
N GLU A 503 -13.29 30.08 7.73
CA GLU A 503 -13.46 29.82 9.15
C GLU A 503 -12.41 28.85 9.68
N LYS A 504 -12.07 27.79 8.91
CA LYS A 504 -10.95 26.88 9.24
C LYS A 504 -9.65 27.66 9.38
N ALA A 505 -9.37 28.55 8.43
CA ALA A 505 -8.16 29.37 8.47
C ALA A 505 -8.16 30.30 9.69
N ALA A 506 -9.28 30.92 10.04
CA ALA A 506 -9.40 31.78 11.20
C ALA A 506 -9.14 31.03 12.51
N VAL A 507 -9.78 29.86 12.72
CA VAL A 507 -9.59 29.03 13.92
C VAL A 507 -8.14 28.54 14.01
N MET A 508 -7.55 28.10 12.91
CA MET A 508 -6.16 27.64 12.87
C MET A 508 -5.17 28.78 13.12
N SER A 509 -5.45 29.99 12.63
CA SER A 509 -4.63 31.18 12.89
C SER A 509 -4.70 31.57 14.36
N ALA A 510 -5.88 31.59 14.97
CA ALA A 510 -6.08 31.86 16.40
C ALA A 510 -5.35 30.81 17.28
N PHE A 511 -5.38 29.53 16.87
CA PHE A 511 -4.62 28.50 17.57
C PHE A 511 -3.11 28.68 17.40
N ALA A 512 -2.63 28.94 16.20
CA ALA A 512 -1.21 29.21 15.95
C ALA A 512 -0.70 30.47 16.67
N GLY A 513 -1.56 31.49 16.82
CA GLY A 513 -1.27 32.73 17.56
C GLY A 513 -1.34 32.58 19.09
N GLY A 514 -1.68 31.39 19.62
CA GLY A 514 -1.78 31.15 21.06
C GLY A 514 -3.08 31.71 21.69
N GLU A 515 -4.02 32.18 20.86
CA GLU A 515 -5.32 32.62 21.35
C GLU A 515 -6.21 31.48 21.83
N LEU A 516 -6.05 30.29 21.29
CA LEU A 516 -6.71 29.06 21.70
C LEU A 516 -5.72 28.13 22.41
N HIS A 517 -6.15 27.53 23.52
CA HIS A 517 -5.33 26.61 24.32
C HIS A 517 -5.51 25.16 23.88
N VAL A 518 -6.75 24.78 23.52
CA VAL A 518 -7.10 23.44 23.07
C VAL A 518 -7.80 23.54 21.73
N LEU A 519 -7.41 22.70 20.78
CA LEU A 519 -8.07 22.57 19.49
C LEU A 519 -8.67 21.19 19.32
N VAL A 520 -10.00 21.10 19.36
CA VAL A 520 -10.75 19.87 19.03
C VAL A 520 -10.87 19.79 17.53
N ALA A 521 -10.54 18.62 16.98
CA ALA A 521 -10.58 18.44 15.53
C ALA A 521 -10.92 17.02 15.11
N THR A 522 -11.47 16.88 13.92
CA THR A 522 -11.50 15.63 13.19
C THR A 522 -10.16 15.41 12.45
N THR A 523 -10.04 14.36 11.65
CA THR A 523 -8.82 14.04 10.88
C THR A 523 -8.34 15.15 9.91
N VAL A 524 -9.07 16.25 9.77
CA VAL A 524 -8.65 17.43 8.98
C VAL A 524 -7.28 17.97 9.40
N ILE A 525 -6.84 17.69 10.63
CA ILE A 525 -5.49 18.09 11.14
C ILE A 525 -4.37 17.23 10.53
N GLU A 526 -4.64 16.11 9.90
CA GLU A 526 -3.61 15.35 9.15
C GLU A 526 -2.88 16.26 8.14
N VAL A 527 -3.61 17.23 7.59
CA VAL A 527 -3.11 18.24 6.65
C VAL A 527 -3.13 19.59 7.37
N GLY A 528 -2.08 19.91 8.12
CA GLY A 528 -2.27 21.06 8.97
C GLY A 528 -1.09 21.96 9.26
N VAL A 529 -1.42 23.01 9.97
CA VAL A 529 -0.59 24.14 10.36
C VAL A 529 0.52 23.72 11.33
N ASP A 530 1.69 24.30 11.14
CA ASP A 530 2.81 24.16 12.05
C ASP A 530 2.58 25.05 13.27
N VAL A 531 2.38 24.46 14.44
CA VAL A 531 2.18 25.17 15.72
C VAL A 531 3.28 24.75 16.69
N PRO A 532 4.38 25.52 16.80
CA PRO A 532 5.54 25.13 17.61
C PRO A 532 5.22 24.93 19.10
N ASN A 533 4.24 25.66 19.64
CA ASN A 533 3.83 25.60 21.04
C ASN A 533 2.88 24.43 21.35
N ALA A 534 2.34 23.75 20.33
CA ALA A 534 1.52 22.56 20.52
C ALA A 534 2.40 21.36 20.90
N SER A 535 2.43 21.03 22.18
CA SER A 535 3.26 19.97 22.76
C SER A 535 2.48 18.74 23.21
N LEU A 536 1.15 18.81 23.17
CA LEU A 536 0.27 17.71 23.59
C LEU A 536 -0.69 17.34 22.45
N MET A 537 -0.78 16.03 22.20
CA MET A 537 -1.72 15.44 21.25
C MET A 537 -2.54 14.37 21.98
N VAL A 538 -3.85 14.46 21.92
CA VAL A 538 -4.76 13.39 22.36
C VAL A 538 -5.52 12.86 21.16
N ILE A 539 -5.56 11.57 20.99
CA ILE A 539 -6.30 10.90 19.91
C ILE A 539 -7.30 9.96 20.55
N GLU A 540 -8.59 10.26 20.43
CA GLU A 540 -9.68 9.40 20.91
C GLU A 540 -9.90 8.22 19.97
N HIS A 541 -10.30 7.09 20.54
CA HIS A 541 -10.52 5.83 19.81
C HIS A 541 -9.37 5.49 18.86
N ALA A 542 -8.15 5.59 19.36
CA ALA A 542 -6.94 5.40 18.56
C ALA A 542 -6.87 4.02 17.88
N GLU A 543 -7.60 3.02 18.39
CA GLU A 543 -7.72 1.69 17.79
C GLU A 543 -8.37 1.70 16.40
N ARG A 544 -9.11 2.76 16.06
CA ARG A 544 -9.81 2.91 14.77
C ARG A 544 -8.93 3.52 13.68
N PHE A 545 -7.81 4.14 14.06
CA PHE A 545 -6.90 4.78 13.11
C PHE A 545 -5.89 3.79 12.52
N GLY A 546 -5.50 4.03 11.27
CA GLY A 546 -4.35 3.38 10.65
C GLY A 546 -3.03 3.86 11.26
N LEU A 547 -1.98 3.03 11.19
CA LEU A 547 -0.65 3.37 11.71
C LEU A 547 -0.09 4.65 11.06
N ALA A 548 -0.21 4.78 9.74
CA ALA A 548 0.23 5.97 9.02
C ALA A 548 -0.49 7.25 9.51
N GLN A 549 -1.80 7.17 9.79
CA GLN A 549 -2.57 8.30 10.31
C GLN A 549 -2.13 8.69 11.72
N LEU A 550 -2.00 7.70 12.62
CA LEU A 550 -1.51 7.94 13.98
C LEU A 550 -0.11 8.58 13.97
N HIS A 551 0.76 8.12 13.06
CA HIS A 551 2.09 8.67 12.91
C HIS A 551 2.08 10.12 12.39
N GLN A 552 1.27 10.42 11.38
CA GLN A 552 1.10 11.78 10.87
C GLN A 552 0.55 12.74 11.93
N LEU A 553 -0.47 12.31 12.70
CA LEU A 553 -1.03 13.08 13.80
C LEU A 553 0.02 13.32 14.90
N ARG A 554 0.72 12.28 15.35
CA ARG A 554 1.80 12.40 16.32
C ARG A 554 2.87 13.40 15.86
N GLY A 555 3.19 13.43 14.59
CA GLY A 555 4.16 14.34 13.99
C GLY A 555 3.73 15.81 13.99
N ARG A 556 2.48 16.14 14.38
CA ARG A 556 1.99 17.52 14.53
C ARG A 556 2.47 18.18 15.81
N VAL A 557 2.91 17.43 16.79
CA VAL A 557 3.56 17.92 18.01
C VAL A 557 5.06 17.63 17.99
N GLY A 558 5.83 18.16 18.92
CA GLY A 558 7.29 17.99 18.96
C GLY A 558 8.05 18.91 18.00
N ARG A 559 7.50 20.07 17.68
CA ARG A 559 8.12 21.06 16.79
C ARG A 559 8.76 22.24 17.52
N GLY A 560 8.52 22.35 18.83
CA GLY A 560 9.15 23.29 19.73
C GLY A 560 10.23 22.62 20.59
N THR A 561 10.77 23.41 21.55
CA THR A 561 11.78 22.94 22.51
C THR A 561 11.18 22.20 23.70
N ALA A 562 9.86 22.28 23.91
CA ALA A 562 9.16 21.62 25.02
C ALA A 562 9.01 20.12 24.76
N GLU A 563 9.13 19.34 25.84
CA GLU A 563 8.84 17.90 25.81
C GLU A 563 7.39 17.66 25.33
N SER A 564 7.23 16.81 24.34
CA SER A 564 5.93 16.58 23.71
C SER A 564 5.40 15.17 23.98
N VAL A 565 4.10 15.09 24.19
CA VAL A 565 3.40 13.85 24.53
C VAL A 565 2.23 13.61 23.58
N CYS A 566 2.13 12.38 23.08
CA CYS A 566 0.97 11.89 22.32
C CYS A 566 0.24 10.83 23.17
N VAL A 567 -1.00 11.12 23.55
CA VAL A 567 -1.88 10.21 24.30
C VAL A 567 -2.82 9.55 23.31
N LEU A 568 -2.77 8.22 23.26
CA LEU A 568 -3.66 7.38 22.45
C LEU A 568 -4.71 6.78 23.40
N LEU A 569 -5.91 7.36 23.39
CA LEU A 569 -7.07 6.84 24.14
C LEU A 569 -7.67 5.69 23.33
N TYR A 570 -7.89 4.54 23.98
CA TYR A 570 -8.45 3.36 23.33
C TYR A 570 -9.56 2.71 24.17
N GLN A 571 -10.53 2.11 23.48
CA GLN A 571 -11.61 1.35 24.09
C GLN A 571 -11.30 -0.14 24.08
N ALA A 572 -11.46 -0.80 25.23
CA ALA A 572 -11.33 -2.26 25.34
C ALA A 572 -12.68 -2.96 25.05
N PRO A 573 -12.67 -4.22 24.53
CA PRO A 573 -11.50 -5.03 24.18
C PRO A 573 -10.89 -4.65 22.83
N LEU A 574 -9.56 -4.72 22.72
CA LEU A 574 -8.85 -4.48 21.45
C LEU A 574 -8.78 -5.75 20.60
N SER A 575 -8.98 -5.61 19.30
CA SER A 575 -8.63 -6.66 18.35
C SER A 575 -7.11 -6.90 18.31
N PRO A 576 -6.63 -8.10 17.92
CA PRO A 576 -5.19 -8.38 17.82
C PRO A 576 -4.45 -7.34 16.95
N THR A 577 -5.02 -6.97 15.80
CA THR A 577 -4.48 -5.97 14.87
C THR A 577 -4.42 -4.57 15.50
N ALA A 578 -5.48 -4.14 16.21
CA ALA A 578 -5.49 -2.85 16.89
C ALA A 578 -4.43 -2.79 18.00
N LYS A 579 -4.29 -3.89 18.77
CA LYS A 579 -3.26 -4.00 19.81
C LYS A 579 -1.85 -3.87 19.22
N GLN A 580 -1.55 -4.56 18.12
CA GLN A 580 -0.26 -4.47 17.44
C GLN A 580 0.02 -3.05 16.96
N ARG A 581 -0.97 -2.38 16.31
CA ARG A 581 -0.82 -0.99 15.86
C ARG A 581 -0.50 -0.02 17.00
N LEU A 582 -1.27 -0.05 18.08
CA LEU A 582 -1.06 0.84 19.23
C LEU A 582 0.29 0.55 19.92
N GLN A 583 0.67 -0.71 20.00
CA GLN A 583 1.95 -1.11 20.57
C GLN A 583 3.13 -0.60 19.70
N THR A 584 3.04 -0.72 18.39
CA THR A 584 4.03 -0.15 17.45
C THR A 584 4.22 1.35 17.69
N MET A 585 3.13 2.11 17.81
CA MET A 585 3.20 3.56 18.07
C MET A 585 3.88 3.91 19.38
N ARG A 586 3.77 3.06 20.40
CA ARG A 586 4.45 3.25 21.70
C ARG A 586 5.93 2.90 21.65
N GLU A 587 6.31 1.88 20.87
CA GLU A 587 7.67 1.32 20.85
C GLU A 587 8.63 2.14 20.01
N THR A 588 8.16 2.75 18.92
CA THR A 588 9.03 3.48 17.99
C THR A 588 8.47 4.83 17.57
N THR A 589 9.38 5.76 17.34
CA THR A 589 9.10 7.07 16.72
C THR A 589 9.57 7.14 15.28
N ASP A 590 10.32 6.14 14.80
CA ASP A 590 10.83 6.06 13.44
C ASP A 590 9.70 5.77 12.44
N GLY A 591 9.44 6.70 11.53
CA GLY A 591 8.40 6.58 10.51
C GLY A 591 8.64 5.46 9.51
N PHE A 592 9.89 5.13 9.19
CA PHE A 592 10.21 4.02 8.28
C PHE A 592 9.91 2.67 8.93
N GLU A 593 10.25 2.51 10.22
CA GLU A 593 9.92 1.31 10.99
C GLU A 593 8.41 1.16 11.18
N ILE A 594 7.69 2.25 11.44
CA ILE A 594 6.23 2.26 11.51
C ILE A 594 5.61 1.81 10.19
N ALA A 595 6.09 2.34 9.07
CA ALA A 595 5.60 1.96 7.74
C ALA A 595 5.89 0.49 7.42
N ARG A 596 7.06 -0.03 7.82
CA ARG A 596 7.39 -1.44 7.68
C ARG A 596 6.42 -2.34 8.45
N ARG A 597 6.15 -2.00 9.71
CA ARG A 597 5.19 -2.74 10.56
C ARG A 597 3.74 -2.59 10.08
N ASP A 598 3.36 -1.43 9.53
CA ASP A 598 2.02 -1.25 8.93
C ASP A 598 1.83 -2.18 7.72
N LEU A 599 2.87 -2.32 6.89
CA LEU A 599 2.89 -3.27 5.78
C LEU A 599 2.74 -4.72 6.24
N GLU A 600 3.45 -5.12 7.31
CA GLU A 600 3.35 -6.46 7.89
C GLU A 600 1.95 -6.76 8.45
N ILE A 601 1.32 -5.77 9.11
CA ILE A 601 -0.01 -5.91 9.72
C ILE A 601 -1.11 -5.97 8.66
N ARG A 602 -1.06 -5.15 7.63
CA ARG A 602 -2.10 -5.02 6.59
C ARG A 602 -1.87 -5.92 5.39
N GLY A 603 -0.62 -6.27 5.14
CA GLY A 603 -0.21 -6.83 3.87
C GLY A 603 -0.12 -5.80 2.72
N PRO A 604 0.66 -6.11 1.67
CA PRO A 604 0.93 -5.16 0.57
C PRO A 604 -0.32 -4.72 -0.20
N GLY A 605 -1.35 -5.56 -0.23
CA GLY A 605 -2.59 -5.31 -0.95
C GLY A 605 -3.46 -4.19 -0.38
N GLU A 606 -3.56 -4.12 0.92
CA GLU A 606 -4.36 -3.10 1.61
C GLU A 606 -3.58 -1.80 1.76
N PHE A 607 -2.26 -1.88 1.92
CA PHE A 607 -1.37 -0.71 2.06
C PHE A 607 -1.40 0.20 0.82
N LEU A 608 -1.45 -0.37 -0.38
CA LEU A 608 -1.46 0.37 -1.65
C LEU A 608 -2.84 0.89 -2.05
N GLY A 609 -3.87 0.64 -1.25
CA GLY A 609 -5.22 1.04 -1.58
C GLY A 609 -5.69 0.41 -2.89
N ALA A 610 -5.80 -0.91 -2.94
CA ALA A 610 -6.10 -1.74 -4.13
C ALA A 610 -7.30 -1.27 -4.98
N ARG A 611 -8.09 -0.33 -4.50
CA ARG A 611 -9.22 0.28 -5.21
C ARG A 611 -8.88 1.58 -5.96
N GLN A 612 -7.69 2.19 -5.72
CA GLN A 612 -7.38 3.52 -6.28
C GLN A 612 -6.39 3.50 -7.45
N SER A 613 -5.52 2.48 -7.57
CA SER A 613 -4.41 2.55 -8.53
C SER A 613 -4.60 1.77 -9.83
N GLY A 614 -5.52 0.79 -9.88
CA GLY A 614 -5.62 -0.09 -11.06
C GLY A 614 -4.34 -0.91 -11.34
N GLU A 615 -3.31 -0.76 -10.52
CA GLU A 615 -2.03 -1.43 -10.69
C GLU A 615 -2.13 -2.91 -10.34
N ALA A 616 -1.54 -3.74 -11.18
CA ALA A 616 -1.53 -5.19 -11.01
C ALA A 616 -0.71 -5.55 -9.78
N MET A 617 -1.40 -5.85 -8.68
CA MET A 617 -0.76 -6.43 -7.50
C MET A 617 -0.06 -7.73 -7.86
N LEU A 618 1.07 -8.01 -7.18
CA LEU A 618 1.72 -9.31 -7.24
C LEU A 618 0.70 -10.40 -6.85
N ARG A 619 0.62 -11.45 -7.66
CA ARG A 619 -0.33 -12.56 -7.48
C ARG A 619 0.27 -13.70 -6.66
N PHE A 620 1.57 -13.88 -6.81
CA PHE A 620 2.30 -15.05 -6.30
C PHE A 620 3.36 -14.66 -5.29
N ALA A 621 4.18 -13.64 -5.57
CA ALA A 621 5.20 -13.15 -4.66
C ALA A 621 4.58 -12.31 -3.54
N ASP A 622 5.10 -12.49 -2.33
CA ASP A 622 4.77 -11.68 -1.14
C ASP A 622 6.03 -10.97 -0.66
N LEU A 623 6.04 -9.64 -0.77
CA LEU A 623 7.22 -8.84 -0.42
C LEU A 623 7.61 -8.90 1.06
N ASN A 624 6.73 -9.37 1.95
CA ASN A 624 7.10 -9.60 3.34
C ASN A 624 8.06 -10.78 3.50
N HIS A 625 7.93 -11.79 2.62
CA HIS A 625 8.72 -13.03 2.67
C HIS A 625 9.71 -13.14 1.51
N ASP A 626 9.38 -12.58 0.35
CA ASP A 626 10.10 -12.75 -0.90
C ASP A 626 10.95 -11.51 -1.30
N ALA A 627 11.08 -10.50 -0.40
CA ALA A 627 11.83 -9.25 -0.67
C ALA A 627 13.28 -9.49 -1.15
N TRP A 628 13.91 -10.54 -0.65
CA TRP A 628 15.27 -10.93 -1.03
C TRP A 628 15.41 -11.34 -2.51
N LEU A 629 14.31 -11.77 -3.16
CA LEU A 629 14.29 -12.08 -4.59
C LEU A 629 14.33 -10.84 -5.49
N VAL A 630 13.93 -9.68 -4.96
CA VAL A 630 13.83 -8.43 -5.74
C VAL A 630 15.20 -8.03 -6.30
N GLU A 631 16.26 -8.16 -5.52
CA GLU A 631 17.61 -7.83 -5.98
C GLU A 631 18.06 -8.74 -7.13
N PHE A 632 17.82 -10.04 -7.03
CA PHE A 632 18.08 -10.99 -8.13
C PHE A 632 17.28 -10.62 -9.39
N ALA A 633 16.01 -10.27 -9.24
CA ALA A 633 15.16 -9.87 -10.35
C ALA A 633 15.64 -8.56 -11.01
N GLN A 634 16.08 -7.58 -10.22
CA GLN A 634 16.63 -6.31 -10.71
C GLN A 634 17.90 -6.51 -11.53
N ASN A 635 18.85 -7.29 -10.99
CA ASN A 635 20.11 -7.57 -11.67
C ASN A 635 19.89 -8.36 -12.97
N ALA A 636 18.98 -9.34 -12.94
CA ALA A 636 18.59 -10.10 -14.13
C ALA A 636 17.90 -9.21 -15.17
N ALA A 637 17.03 -8.28 -14.74
CA ALA A 637 16.35 -7.35 -15.63
C ALA A 637 17.34 -6.39 -16.34
N ASP A 638 18.35 -5.87 -15.61
CA ASP A 638 19.39 -5.03 -16.20
C ASP A 638 20.16 -5.75 -17.31
N ASP A 639 20.59 -6.98 -17.02
CA ASP A 639 21.32 -7.79 -17.98
C ASP A 639 20.48 -8.17 -19.20
N MET A 640 19.23 -8.58 -18.98
CA MET A 640 18.31 -8.93 -20.07
C MET A 640 17.98 -7.74 -20.97
N LEU A 641 17.72 -6.57 -20.41
CA LEU A 641 17.45 -5.36 -21.19
C LEU A 641 18.65 -4.92 -22.02
N ALA A 642 19.86 -5.09 -21.48
CA ALA A 642 21.09 -4.72 -22.18
C ALA A 642 21.45 -5.66 -23.32
N ARG A 643 21.19 -6.97 -23.19
CA ARG A 643 21.76 -8.00 -24.09
C ARG A 643 20.74 -8.91 -24.78
N PHE A 644 19.51 -9.04 -24.25
CA PHE A 644 18.55 -10.04 -24.70
C PHE A 644 17.14 -9.48 -24.91
N PRO A 645 16.94 -8.50 -25.81
CA PRO A 645 15.64 -7.83 -25.99
C PRO A 645 14.51 -8.79 -26.39
N GLU A 646 14.79 -9.84 -27.17
CA GLU A 646 13.79 -10.85 -27.56
C GLU A 646 13.32 -11.70 -26.36
N ALA A 647 14.23 -12.02 -25.44
CA ALA A 647 13.89 -12.73 -24.21
C ALA A 647 13.02 -11.85 -23.30
N VAL A 648 13.31 -10.55 -23.23
CA VAL A 648 12.49 -9.56 -22.50
C VAL A 648 11.06 -9.54 -23.06
N GLU A 649 10.89 -9.41 -24.37
CA GLU A 649 9.56 -9.40 -25.00
C GLU A 649 8.79 -10.70 -24.73
N SER A 650 9.48 -11.84 -24.85
CA SER A 650 8.87 -13.14 -24.60
C SER A 650 8.42 -13.30 -23.15
N HIS A 651 9.24 -12.81 -22.21
CA HIS A 651 8.95 -12.86 -20.77
C HIS A 651 7.77 -11.94 -20.41
N LEU A 652 7.79 -10.69 -20.86
CA LEU A 652 6.72 -9.72 -20.64
C LEU A 652 5.40 -10.17 -21.28
N LYS A 653 5.41 -10.68 -22.50
CA LYS A 653 4.22 -11.21 -23.16
C LYS A 653 3.57 -12.34 -22.37
N ARG A 654 4.37 -13.25 -21.77
CA ARG A 654 3.86 -14.35 -20.94
C ARG A 654 3.17 -13.85 -19.68
N TRP A 655 3.76 -12.88 -19.00
CA TRP A 655 3.32 -12.48 -17.67
C TRP A 655 2.30 -11.33 -17.67
N LEU A 656 2.44 -10.36 -18.58
CA LEU A 656 1.60 -9.17 -18.66
C LEU A 656 0.54 -9.27 -19.76
N GLY A 657 0.83 -9.97 -20.87
CA GLY A 657 -0.08 -10.06 -22.02
C GLY A 657 -0.48 -8.67 -22.53
N GLU A 658 -1.79 -8.46 -22.76
CA GLU A 658 -2.33 -7.17 -23.20
C GLU A 658 -2.28 -6.08 -22.11
N ARG A 659 -1.99 -6.43 -20.87
CA ARG A 659 -1.88 -5.47 -19.76
C ARG A 659 -0.63 -4.58 -19.86
N GLU A 660 0.30 -4.88 -20.72
CA GLU A 660 1.48 -4.03 -20.97
C GLU A 660 1.09 -2.59 -21.36
N HIS A 661 -0.07 -2.41 -22.01
CA HIS A 661 -0.58 -1.09 -22.34
C HIS A 661 -0.96 -0.24 -21.11
N TYR A 662 -1.41 -0.87 -20.04
CA TYR A 662 -1.78 -0.17 -18.78
C TYR A 662 -0.56 0.29 -17.96
N LEU A 663 0.62 -0.30 -18.18
CA LEU A 663 1.86 0.09 -17.54
C LEU A 663 2.61 1.22 -18.27
N ARG A 664 2.14 1.60 -19.46
CA ARG A 664 2.69 2.70 -20.27
C ARG A 664 2.09 4.08 -19.93
N VAL A 665 1.16 4.16 -18.98
CA VAL A 665 0.46 5.41 -18.61
C VAL A 665 1.18 6.19 -17.50
#